data_7a6fe20b4b11caaaf68d3a36ab103fe6
#
_entry.id   7a6fe20b4b11caaaf68d3a36ab103fe6
#
_cell.length_a   1.000
_cell.length_b   1.000
_cell.length_c   1.000
_cell.angle_alpha   90.00
_cell.angle_beta   90.00
_cell.angle_gamma   90.00
#
_symmetry.space_group_name_H-M   'P 1'
#
loop_
_entity.id
_entity.type
_entity.pdbx_description
1 polymer ?
#
loop_
_entity_poly.entity_id
_entity_poly.type
_entity_poly.pdbx_seq_one_letter_code
_entity_poly.pdbx_strand_id
1 'polypeptide(L)'
;MYAKASDIRKDLAEMIKAPNRMKVSEAVAQYMRVPLGGGSSVRWDKDRTPYVIEPMDCLNSREYDAVIFVGPARTGKTVGLIDGWITYSIICDPSDFLLVQLTQEKASEHSRKRLDRTFRCSPEIASRLSPYKNDNNVHDKYFRAGNLLKIGWPSINVLSSSDYKYVALTDYDRWPDDVDGEGDGFSLASKRTTTFMSSGMTMVESSPGKDIVDLKYHPKSTHEAPPTTGILSLYNRGDRRRFYWQCPHCGEWLEPSMANMVGYRDDTDFVDASKKARLQCPHCQGVIEPSKKRDLNIGGKWLKEGQTIDKNGVIHGEGRKSRIASFWLEGPAAAYQTWEQLTYKLLTAEHEFEMTGSEETLKAVTNTDWGLPYLPRSALEQRRSDELMERREETEKRTVPYGCRFLLAAVDVQGGRNRRFVVQIVGYGENSERWLIDRYNIKSSMRANADGESHPIDPSAYPEDWDLLISDVLNKQYRIEGLDGGFMPILAMAVDSGGEDGVTDNAYKFWRRCKRDGLSKRVYLVKGDSTKRQKLITRTYPDNTSRSDRHAKARGDVPLYLLQTDQLKDRISNALSRETVGANYIHFPAWLGEWFFDELTYEERGQDGKWRKPGKGNNEAFDLFCYTHAIAILRGYERIKWGDEDNVPYWAKLPHLNPEVIRKETTAPEEETESAVEIEKVKPQPKTRAKSNWLNGGGSKKKGGWL
;
A
#
# COMPACT_ATOMS: atom_id res chain seq x y z
N MET A 1 -31.40 44.85 9.48
CA MET A 1 -30.98 45.76 8.37
C MET A 1 -31.71 45.23 7.14
N TYR A 2 -32.57 46.05 6.50
CA TYR A 2 -33.37 45.63 5.35
C TYR A 2 -32.50 45.58 4.10
N ALA A 3 -32.75 44.60 3.19
CA ALA A 3 -32.05 44.51 1.92
C ALA A 3 -32.28 45.76 1.06
N LYS A 4 -31.26 46.23 0.32
CA LYS A 4 -31.41 47.36 -0.58
C LYS A 4 -32.27 46.97 -1.79
N ALA A 5 -33.18 47.87 -2.23
CA ALA A 5 -34.04 47.62 -3.38
C ALA A 5 -33.25 47.27 -4.66
N SER A 6 -32.02 47.79 -4.82
CA SER A 6 -31.11 47.45 -5.90
C SER A 6 -30.67 45.98 -5.86
N ASP A 7 -30.46 45.42 -4.69
CA ASP A 7 -29.99 44.03 -4.52
C ASP A 7 -31.17 43.08 -4.76
N ILE A 8 -32.36 43.40 -4.25
CA ILE A 8 -33.59 42.64 -4.51
C ILE A 8 -33.87 42.58 -6.05
N ARG A 9 -33.74 43.70 -6.76
CA ARG A 9 -33.95 43.72 -8.23
C ARG A 9 -32.90 42.87 -8.97
N LYS A 10 -31.62 42.89 -8.53
CA LYS A 10 -30.56 42.07 -9.11
C LYS A 10 -30.81 40.58 -8.87
N ASP A 11 -31.19 40.22 -7.65
CA ASP A 11 -31.48 38.84 -7.29
C ASP A 11 -32.68 38.32 -8.10
N LEU A 12 -33.76 39.08 -8.20
CA LEU A 12 -34.91 38.74 -9.02
C LEU A 12 -34.52 38.58 -10.51
N ALA A 13 -33.71 39.48 -11.05
CA ALA A 13 -33.27 39.39 -12.44
C ALA A 13 -32.44 38.14 -12.73
N GLU A 14 -31.59 37.70 -11.81
CA GLU A 14 -30.85 36.44 -11.94
C GLU A 14 -31.74 35.19 -11.78
N MET A 15 -32.75 35.23 -10.92
CA MET A 15 -33.69 34.13 -10.70
C MET A 15 -34.58 33.84 -11.91
N ILE A 16 -35.00 34.86 -12.65
CA ILE A 16 -35.86 34.74 -13.85
C ILE A 16 -35.09 34.56 -15.15
N LYS A 17 -33.77 34.59 -15.10
CA LYS A 17 -32.93 34.47 -16.29
C LYS A 17 -32.98 33.03 -16.85
N ALA A 18 -33.26 32.90 -18.13
CA ALA A 18 -33.27 31.60 -18.79
C ALA A 18 -31.85 30.95 -18.79
N PRO A 19 -31.75 29.62 -18.60
CA PRO A 19 -30.46 28.92 -18.72
C PRO A 19 -29.81 29.17 -20.07
N ASN A 20 -28.49 29.43 -20.06
CA ASN A 20 -27.68 29.58 -21.27
C ASN A 20 -27.21 28.19 -21.74
N ARG A 21 -27.65 27.75 -22.91
CA ARG A 21 -27.31 26.45 -23.51
C ARG A 21 -25.91 26.37 -24.12
N MET A 22 -24.98 27.18 -23.66
CA MET A 22 -23.57 27.12 -24.05
C MET A 22 -22.96 25.77 -23.61
N LYS A 23 -21.96 25.28 -24.35
CA LYS A 23 -21.17 24.12 -23.89
C LYS A 23 -20.37 24.45 -22.64
N VAL A 24 -20.14 23.45 -21.77
CA VAL A 24 -19.38 23.67 -20.52
C VAL A 24 -17.99 24.21 -20.82
N SER A 25 -17.28 23.63 -21.79
CA SER A 25 -15.93 24.06 -22.18
C SER A 25 -15.88 25.51 -22.68
N GLU A 26 -16.88 25.94 -23.43
CA GLU A 26 -17.02 27.35 -23.94
C GLU A 26 -17.27 28.33 -22.79
N ALA A 27 -18.19 27.98 -21.89
CA ALA A 27 -18.49 28.79 -20.71
C ALA A 27 -17.25 28.96 -19.81
N VAL A 28 -16.50 27.89 -19.59
CA VAL A 28 -15.27 27.92 -18.79
C VAL A 28 -14.21 28.81 -19.45
N ALA A 29 -14.00 28.68 -20.75
CA ALA A 29 -13.04 29.51 -21.48
C ALA A 29 -13.43 31.01 -21.47
N GLN A 30 -14.74 31.31 -21.47
CA GLN A 30 -15.23 32.65 -21.45
C GLN A 30 -15.22 33.31 -20.07
N TYR A 31 -15.60 32.57 -19.00
CA TYR A 31 -15.93 33.15 -17.71
C TYR A 31 -14.93 32.82 -16.60
N MET A 32 -14.23 31.68 -16.69
CA MET A 32 -13.35 31.26 -15.63
C MET A 32 -11.93 31.81 -15.74
N ARG A 33 -11.43 32.38 -14.66
CA ARG A 33 -10.02 32.74 -14.52
C ARG A 33 -9.37 31.82 -13.47
N VAL A 34 -8.17 31.35 -13.80
CA VAL A 34 -7.35 30.47 -12.94
C VAL A 34 -6.35 31.35 -12.20
N PRO A 35 -6.35 31.36 -10.87
CA PRO A 35 -5.37 32.08 -10.07
C PRO A 35 -3.98 31.44 -10.17
N LEU A 36 -2.95 32.29 -10.46
CA LEU A 36 -1.54 31.87 -10.57
C LEU A 36 -0.72 32.14 -9.30
N GLY A 37 -1.29 32.77 -8.27
CA GLY A 37 -0.56 33.29 -7.12
C GLY A 37 -0.11 34.74 -7.30
N GLY A 38 0.38 35.37 -6.20
CA GLY A 38 0.79 36.77 -6.24
C GLY A 38 -0.29 37.76 -6.70
N GLY A 39 -1.58 37.38 -6.62
CA GLY A 39 -2.70 38.20 -7.10
C GLY A 39 -2.96 38.15 -8.61
N SER A 40 -2.13 37.46 -9.39
CA SER A 40 -2.32 37.31 -10.84
C SER A 40 -3.29 36.16 -11.18
N SER A 41 -3.96 36.29 -12.32
CA SER A 41 -4.83 35.25 -12.87
C SER A 41 -4.83 35.25 -14.39
N VAL A 42 -5.05 34.08 -14.98
CA VAL A 42 -5.17 33.92 -16.43
C VAL A 42 -6.53 33.31 -16.77
N ARG A 43 -7.03 33.57 -18.00
CA ARG A 43 -8.20 32.81 -18.48
C ARG A 43 -7.85 31.35 -18.59
N TRP A 44 -8.83 30.49 -18.34
CA TRP A 44 -8.66 29.05 -18.62
C TRP A 44 -8.44 28.84 -20.12
N ASP A 45 -7.39 28.07 -20.45
CA ASP A 45 -6.95 27.87 -21.84
C ASP A 45 -7.25 26.41 -22.24
N LYS A 46 -8.17 26.23 -23.19
CA LYS A 46 -8.60 24.94 -23.70
C LYS A 46 -7.45 24.15 -24.37
N ASP A 47 -6.46 24.84 -24.94
CA ASP A 47 -5.36 24.25 -25.69
C ASP A 47 -4.26 23.69 -24.77
N ARG A 48 -4.36 23.95 -23.46
CA ARG A 48 -3.45 23.35 -22.45
C ARG A 48 -3.82 21.92 -22.09
N THR A 49 -5.11 21.63 -22.00
CA THR A 49 -5.64 20.32 -21.60
C THR A 49 -6.79 19.90 -22.51
N PRO A 50 -6.55 19.75 -23.84
CA PRO A 50 -7.65 19.57 -24.81
C PRO A 50 -8.45 18.29 -24.60
N TYR A 51 -7.84 17.26 -23.99
CA TYR A 51 -8.51 16.00 -23.66
C TYR A 51 -9.61 16.14 -22.59
N VAL A 52 -9.72 17.27 -21.86
CA VAL A 52 -10.84 17.49 -20.91
C VAL A 52 -12.04 18.14 -21.57
N ILE A 53 -11.94 18.65 -22.82
CA ILE A 53 -13.02 19.38 -23.50
C ILE A 53 -14.24 18.48 -23.72
N GLU A 54 -14.07 17.32 -24.33
CA GLU A 54 -15.17 16.40 -24.58
C GLU A 54 -15.82 15.89 -23.27
N PRO A 55 -15.07 15.45 -22.24
CA PRO A 55 -15.65 15.16 -20.92
C PRO A 55 -16.43 16.33 -20.33
N MET A 56 -15.93 17.58 -20.42
CA MET A 56 -16.64 18.77 -19.96
C MET A 56 -17.97 18.95 -20.69
N ASP A 57 -17.97 18.80 -22.01
CA ASP A 57 -19.17 19.00 -22.83
C ASP A 57 -20.20 17.89 -22.62
N CYS A 58 -19.80 16.71 -22.16
CA CYS A 58 -20.73 15.66 -21.72
C CYS A 58 -21.47 16.02 -20.43
N LEU A 59 -20.94 16.91 -19.57
CA LEU A 59 -21.53 17.27 -18.28
C LEU A 59 -22.88 18.03 -18.41
N ASN A 60 -23.19 18.65 -19.54
CA ASN A 60 -24.47 19.28 -19.81
C ASN A 60 -25.30 18.52 -20.86
N SER A 61 -24.87 17.33 -21.26
CA SER A 61 -25.61 16.45 -22.15
C SER A 61 -26.81 15.81 -21.42
N ARG A 62 -27.90 15.60 -22.15
CA ARG A 62 -29.05 14.85 -21.65
C ARG A 62 -29.03 13.37 -22.05
N GLU A 63 -28.01 12.97 -22.78
CA GLU A 63 -27.80 11.57 -23.19
C GLU A 63 -27.18 10.74 -22.07
N TYR A 64 -26.46 11.39 -21.15
CA TYR A 64 -25.72 10.73 -20.07
C TYR A 64 -26.30 11.11 -18.71
N ASP A 65 -26.28 10.15 -17.78
CA ASP A 65 -26.60 10.35 -16.36
C ASP A 65 -25.33 10.57 -15.53
N ALA A 66 -24.18 10.12 -16.06
CA ALA A 66 -22.89 10.29 -15.40
C ALA A 66 -21.72 10.48 -16.39
N VAL A 67 -20.70 11.18 -15.92
CA VAL A 67 -19.39 11.30 -16.58
C VAL A 67 -18.32 10.75 -15.64
N ILE A 68 -17.52 9.79 -16.11
CA ILE A 68 -16.43 9.17 -15.36
C ILE A 68 -15.13 9.54 -16.04
N PHE A 69 -14.19 10.14 -15.30
CA PHE A 69 -12.87 10.48 -15.82
C PHE A 69 -11.76 9.81 -15.00
N VAL A 70 -11.12 8.83 -15.61
CA VAL A 70 -9.94 8.14 -15.08
C VAL A 70 -8.70 8.75 -15.70
N GLY A 71 -7.76 9.17 -14.87
CA GLY A 71 -6.52 9.72 -15.41
C GLY A 71 -5.49 10.07 -14.34
N PRO A 72 -4.22 10.19 -14.73
CA PRO A 72 -3.15 10.49 -13.82
C PRO A 72 -3.29 11.87 -13.16
N ALA A 73 -2.48 12.12 -12.16
CA ALA A 73 -2.27 13.46 -11.65
C ALA A 73 -1.71 14.37 -12.75
N ARG A 74 -1.81 15.69 -12.56
CA ARG A 74 -1.24 16.67 -13.50
C ARG A 74 -1.91 16.74 -14.88
N THR A 75 -3.14 16.24 -15.00
CA THR A 75 -3.97 16.36 -16.21
C THR A 75 -4.83 17.62 -16.25
N GLY A 76 -4.94 18.37 -15.16
CA GLY A 76 -5.86 19.51 -15.07
C GLY A 76 -7.33 19.11 -14.84
N LYS A 77 -7.62 17.82 -14.60
CA LYS A 77 -8.97 17.28 -14.42
C LYS A 77 -9.79 18.04 -13.38
N THR A 78 -9.24 18.33 -12.21
CA THR A 78 -9.99 19.05 -11.17
C THR A 78 -10.31 20.49 -11.57
N VAL A 79 -9.36 21.20 -12.23
CA VAL A 79 -9.61 22.58 -12.70
C VAL A 79 -10.66 22.62 -13.82
N GLY A 80 -10.51 21.75 -14.83
CA GLY A 80 -11.42 21.69 -15.97
C GLY A 80 -12.78 21.12 -15.60
N LEU A 81 -12.80 19.88 -15.08
CA LEU A 81 -14.04 19.11 -14.91
C LEU A 81 -14.81 19.52 -13.65
N ILE A 82 -14.14 19.89 -12.55
CA ILE A 82 -14.83 20.22 -11.30
C ILE A 82 -15.02 21.73 -11.17
N ASP A 83 -13.93 22.52 -11.07
CA ASP A 83 -14.04 23.98 -10.88
C ASP A 83 -14.70 24.64 -12.11
N GLY A 84 -14.43 24.10 -13.32
CA GLY A 84 -15.09 24.51 -14.56
C GLY A 84 -16.58 24.22 -14.57
N TRP A 85 -17.00 23.03 -14.18
CA TRP A 85 -18.42 22.68 -14.13
C TRP A 85 -19.19 23.48 -13.06
N ILE A 86 -18.57 23.74 -11.91
CA ILE A 86 -19.11 24.65 -10.90
C ILE A 86 -19.29 26.06 -11.51
N THR A 87 -18.31 26.54 -12.27
CA THR A 87 -18.43 27.83 -12.99
C THR A 87 -19.63 27.85 -13.95
N TYR A 88 -19.81 26.78 -14.72
CA TYR A 88 -20.94 26.59 -15.60
C TYR A 88 -22.27 26.60 -14.84
N SER A 89 -22.36 25.86 -13.74
CA SER A 89 -23.58 25.77 -12.92
C SER A 89 -23.98 27.10 -12.27
N ILE A 90 -23.00 27.98 -12.01
CA ILE A 90 -23.27 29.30 -11.42
C ILE A 90 -23.76 30.30 -12.51
N ILE A 91 -23.19 30.23 -13.72
CA ILE A 91 -23.38 31.25 -14.72
C ILE A 91 -24.45 30.88 -15.77
N CYS A 92 -24.40 29.64 -16.26
CA CYS A 92 -25.18 29.20 -17.41
C CYS A 92 -26.44 28.43 -17.05
N ASP A 93 -26.39 27.59 -15.99
CA ASP A 93 -27.51 26.79 -15.53
C ASP A 93 -27.57 26.76 -13.99
N PRO A 94 -27.99 27.89 -13.36
CA PRO A 94 -28.05 28.00 -11.90
C PRO A 94 -28.84 26.84 -11.28
N SER A 95 -28.14 26.00 -10.51
CA SER A 95 -28.71 24.81 -9.91
C SER A 95 -27.90 24.41 -8.67
N ASP A 96 -28.52 23.68 -7.76
CA ASP A 96 -27.86 23.15 -6.59
C ASP A 96 -26.80 22.12 -6.99
N PHE A 97 -25.61 22.31 -6.42
CA PHE A 97 -24.42 21.54 -6.71
C PHE A 97 -23.81 20.95 -5.44
N LEU A 98 -23.57 19.65 -5.40
CA LEU A 98 -22.86 18.97 -4.34
C LEU A 98 -21.46 18.59 -4.83
N LEU A 99 -20.41 19.15 -4.18
CA LEU A 99 -19.02 18.73 -4.36
C LEU A 99 -18.59 17.87 -3.17
N VAL A 100 -18.16 16.66 -3.42
CA VAL A 100 -17.69 15.72 -2.37
C VAL A 100 -16.19 15.50 -2.52
N GLN A 101 -15.44 15.95 -1.52
CA GLN A 101 -13.99 15.81 -1.40
C GLN A 101 -13.63 14.62 -0.50
N LEU A 102 -12.39 14.15 -0.56
CA LEU A 102 -11.94 12.96 0.19
C LEU A 102 -12.14 13.06 1.72
N THR A 103 -11.83 14.21 2.32
CA THR A 103 -11.97 14.46 3.76
C THR A 103 -12.48 15.88 4.02
N GLN A 104 -12.90 16.14 5.26
CA GLN A 104 -13.32 17.46 5.70
C GLN A 104 -12.21 18.52 5.51
N GLU A 105 -10.96 18.14 5.81
CA GLU A 105 -9.81 19.03 5.62
C GLU A 105 -9.61 19.36 4.13
N LYS A 106 -9.74 18.34 3.26
CA LYS A 106 -9.64 18.55 1.80
C LYS A 106 -10.80 19.38 1.26
N ALA A 107 -12.00 19.20 1.76
CA ALA A 107 -13.15 20.04 1.44
C ALA A 107 -12.90 21.50 1.82
N SER A 108 -12.41 21.75 3.03
CA SER A 108 -12.04 23.08 3.51
C SER A 108 -10.90 23.71 2.71
N GLU A 109 -9.88 22.91 2.37
CA GLU A 109 -8.74 23.36 1.56
C GLU A 109 -9.17 23.74 0.15
N HIS A 110 -9.96 22.90 -0.52
CA HIS A 110 -10.48 23.18 -1.88
C HIS A 110 -11.33 24.44 -1.90
N SER A 111 -12.25 24.59 -0.94
CA SER A 111 -13.09 25.77 -0.80
C SER A 111 -12.25 27.06 -0.71
N ARG A 112 -11.35 27.12 0.29
CA ARG A 112 -10.60 28.36 0.60
C ARG A 112 -9.47 28.65 -0.39
N LYS A 113 -8.69 27.61 -0.75
CA LYS A 113 -7.47 27.80 -1.56
C LYS A 113 -7.75 27.84 -3.06
N ARG A 114 -8.84 27.23 -3.52
CA ARG A 114 -9.17 27.16 -4.95
C ARG A 114 -10.43 27.93 -5.28
N LEU A 115 -11.60 27.49 -4.83
CA LEU A 115 -12.88 28.09 -5.24
C LEU A 115 -12.98 29.58 -4.87
N ASP A 116 -12.67 29.96 -3.62
CA ASP A 116 -12.71 31.38 -3.22
C ASP A 116 -11.76 32.27 -4.02
N ARG A 117 -10.62 31.73 -4.44
CA ARG A 117 -9.67 32.46 -5.28
C ARG A 117 -10.18 32.58 -6.72
N THR A 118 -10.67 31.47 -7.28
CA THR A 118 -11.27 31.45 -8.64
C THR A 118 -12.47 32.38 -8.72
N PHE A 119 -13.35 32.37 -7.72
CA PHE A 119 -14.53 33.24 -7.67
C PHE A 119 -14.13 34.71 -7.61
N ARG A 120 -13.15 35.07 -6.76
CA ARG A 120 -12.67 36.44 -6.64
C ARG A 120 -12.00 36.97 -7.90
N CYS A 121 -11.25 36.14 -8.63
CA CYS A 121 -10.56 36.60 -9.83
C CYS A 121 -11.41 36.50 -11.11
N SER A 122 -12.62 35.91 -11.04
CA SER A 122 -13.57 35.77 -12.16
C SER A 122 -14.76 36.75 -11.96
N PRO A 123 -14.78 37.90 -12.63
CA PRO A 123 -15.76 38.97 -12.35
C PRO A 123 -17.22 38.52 -12.44
N GLU A 124 -17.54 37.70 -13.45
CA GLU A 124 -18.90 37.20 -13.65
C GLU A 124 -19.37 36.29 -12.53
N ILE A 125 -18.49 35.46 -12.01
CA ILE A 125 -18.78 34.58 -10.83
C ILE A 125 -18.93 35.45 -9.59
N ALA A 126 -17.98 36.38 -9.37
CA ALA A 126 -17.98 37.28 -8.21
C ALA A 126 -19.29 38.09 -8.09
N SER A 127 -19.82 38.56 -9.25
CA SER A 127 -21.07 39.32 -9.28
C SER A 127 -22.31 38.50 -8.90
N ARG A 128 -22.24 37.17 -9.01
CA ARG A 128 -23.34 36.23 -8.68
C ARG A 128 -23.30 35.71 -7.27
N LEU A 129 -22.23 35.91 -6.51
CA LEU A 129 -22.20 35.56 -5.10
C LEU A 129 -23.26 36.30 -4.30
N SER A 130 -23.86 35.61 -3.33
CA SER A 130 -24.79 36.29 -2.41
C SER A 130 -24.09 37.44 -1.68
N PRO A 131 -24.75 38.59 -1.55
CA PRO A 131 -24.20 39.76 -0.86
C PRO A 131 -24.17 39.57 0.68
N TYR A 132 -24.83 38.53 1.22
CA TYR A 132 -24.96 38.31 2.64
C TYR A 132 -23.74 37.58 3.17
N LYS A 133 -23.14 38.09 4.24
CA LYS A 133 -21.88 37.56 4.80
C LYS A 133 -22.00 36.09 5.27
N ASN A 134 -23.17 35.71 5.75
CA ASN A 134 -23.40 34.34 6.28
C ASN A 134 -23.66 33.29 5.20
N ASP A 135 -23.98 33.72 3.99
CA ASP A 135 -24.29 32.85 2.85
C ASP A 135 -23.04 32.26 2.18
N ASN A 136 -21.86 32.72 2.57
CA ASN A 136 -20.60 32.29 1.97
C ASN A 136 -19.63 31.79 3.04
N ASN A 137 -19.84 30.56 3.49
CA ASN A 137 -18.97 29.89 4.43
C ASN A 137 -18.06 28.84 3.71
N VAL A 138 -17.33 28.03 4.49
CA VAL A 138 -16.37 27.06 3.94
C VAL A 138 -17.06 25.92 3.22
N HIS A 139 -18.23 25.50 3.68
CA HIS A 139 -18.93 24.31 3.17
C HIS A 139 -20.16 24.64 2.35
N ASP A 140 -20.74 25.82 2.53
CA ASP A 140 -21.95 26.25 1.84
C ASP A 140 -21.74 27.62 1.19
N LYS A 141 -22.02 27.73 -0.09
CA LYS A 141 -21.91 28.98 -0.85
C LYS A 141 -23.20 29.21 -1.63
N TYR A 142 -23.94 30.28 -1.26
CA TYR A 142 -25.17 30.67 -1.93
C TYR A 142 -24.90 31.76 -3.00
N PHE A 143 -25.69 31.67 -4.02
CA PHE A 143 -25.62 32.59 -5.16
C PHE A 143 -26.94 33.37 -5.28
N ARG A 144 -26.90 34.53 -6.01
CA ARG A 144 -28.06 35.42 -6.18
C ARG A 144 -29.25 34.75 -6.86
N ALA A 145 -29.04 33.76 -7.71
CA ALA A 145 -30.09 32.97 -8.33
C ALA A 145 -30.80 32.01 -7.34
N GLY A 146 -30.38 31.97 -6.10
CA GLY A 146 -30.95 31.11 -5.05
C GLY A 146 -30.33 29.71 -4.96
N ASN A 147 -29.43 29.38 -5.89
CA ASN A 147 -28.76 28.07 -5.90
C ASN A 147 -27.62 27.98 -4.87
N LEU A 148 -27.36 26.74 -4.41
CA LEU A 148 -26.39 26.39 -3.40
C LEU A 148 -25.26 25.54 -4.02
N LEU A 149 -24.02 25.87 -3.70
CA LEU A 149 -22.87 24.96 -3.79
C LEU A 149 -22.53 24.44 -2.39
N LYS A 150 -22.81 23.18 -2.16
CA LYS A 150 -22.44 22.45 -0.95
C LYS A 150 -21.13 21.70 -1.17
N ILE A 151 -20.21 21.78 -0.19
CA ILE A 151 -18.90 21.11 -0.23
C ILE A 151 -18.82 20.18 0.98
N GLY A 152 -18.83 18.87 0.72
CA GLY A 152 -18.84 17.82 1.74
C GLY A 152 -17.72 16.80 1.58
N TRP A 153 -17.83 15.71 2.32
CA TRP A 153 -16.94 14.54 2.28
C TRP A 153 -17.76 13.26 2.37
N PRO A 154 -17.19 12.07 2.08
CA PRO A 154 -17.94 10.81 2.08
C PRO A 154 -18.50 10.51 3.47
N SER A 155 -19.79 10.70 3.62
CA SER A 155 -20.57 10.35 4.80
C SER A 155 -22.04 10.20 4.41
N ILE A 156 -22.78 9.37 5.13
CA ILE A 156 -24.18 9.14 4.86
C ILE A 156 -25.00 10.44 4.95
N ASN A 157 -24.66 11.32 5.89
CA ASN A 157 -25.34 12.62 6.06
C ASN A 157 -25.21 13.53 4.83
N VAL A 158 -24.09 13.48 4.11
CA VAL A 158 -23.85 14.29 2.90
C VAL A 158 -24.48 13.62 1.68
N LEU A 159 -24.40 12.29 1.59
CA LEU A 159 -24.81 11.54 0.40
C LEU A 159 -26.27 11.07 0.41
N SER A 160 -27.05 11.21 1.52
CA SER A 160 -28.41 10.72 1.61
C SER A 160 -29.48 11.77 1.92
N SER A 161 -29.12 12.99 2.31
CA SER A 161 -30.05 13.91 2.95
C SER A 161 -30.78 14.91 2.03
N SER A 162 -30.29 15.18 0.81
CA SER A 162 -30.83 16.23 -0.07
C SER A 162 -30.67 15.87 -1.54
N ASP A 163 -31.52 16.43 -2.40
CA ASP A 163 -31.43 16.30 -3.85
C ASP A 163 -30.57 17.43 -4.42
N TYR A 164 -29.73 17.09 -5.38
CA TYR A 164 -28.87 18.02 -6.11
C TYR A 164 -28.97 17.73 -7.60
N LYS A 165 -29.04 18.77 -8.42
CA LYS A 165 -29.02 18.57 -9.88
C LYS A 165 -27.65 18.08 -10.34
N TYR A 166 -26.57 18.58 -9.71
CA TYR A 166 -25.20 18.28 -10.04
C TYR A 166 -24.45 17.74 -8.84
N VAL A 167 -23.81 16.59 -9.01
CA VAL A 167 -22.97 15.96 -7.96
C VAL A 167 -21.60 15.62 -8.53
N ALA A 168 -20.54 16.12 -7.90
CA ALA A 168 -19.16 15.84 -8.28
C ALA A 168 -18.41 15.11 -7.16
N LEU A 169 -17.81 13.96 -7.48
CA LEU A 169 -17.03 13.13 -6.58
C LEU A 169 -15.57 13.16 -7.02
N THR A 170 -14.66 13.60 -6.15
CA THR A 170 -13.25 13.73 -6.49
C THR A 170 -12.38 12.74 -5.73
N ASP A 171 -11.25 12.34 -6.29
CA ASP A 171 -10.31 11.38 -5.71
C ASP A 171 -11.02 10.08 -5.28
N TYR A 172 -11.96 9.60 -6.08
CA TYR A 172 -12.92 8.53 -5.74
C TYR A 172 -12.27 7.22 -5.28
N ASP A 173 -11.15 6.81 -5.89
CA ASP A 173 -10.46 5.57 -5.53
C ASP A 173 -9.81 5.59 -4.14
N ARG A 174 -9.71 6.77 -3.52
CA ARG A 174 -9.25 6.92 -2.14
C ARG A 174 -10.36 6.84 -1.10
N TRP A 175 -11.61 6.79 -1.55
CA TRP A 175 -12.77 6.65 -0.67
C TRP A 175 -12.86 5.22 -0.13
N PRO A 176 -13.58 5.02 0.99
CA PRO A 176 -13.96 3.68 1.43
C PRO A 176 -14.83 3.02 0.38
N ASP A 177 -14.73 1.70 0.22
CA ASP A 177 -15.55 0.94 -0.72
C ASP A 177 -17.04 0.95 -0.34
N ASP A 178 -17.32 1.11 0.94
CA ASP A 178 -18.64 1.24 1.52
C ASP A 178 -18.69 2.48 2.42
N VAL A 179 -19.71 3.32 2.23
CA VAL A 179 -19.90 4.55 3.00
C VAL A 179 -20.87 4.28 4.13
N ASP A 180 -20.38 4.20 5.36
CA ASP A 180 -21.13 4.03 6.59
C ASP A 180 -22.11 2.82 6.58
N GLY A 181 -21.85 1.77 5.78
CA GLY A 181 -22.68 0.57 5.68
C GLY A 181 -23.86 0.66 4.69
N GLU A 182 -23.95 1.74 3.91
CA GLU A 182 -25.08 2.02 3.00
C GLU A 182 -24.76 1.76 1.51
N GLY A 183 -23.53 1.33 1.21
CA GLY A 183 -23.07 0.98 -0.12
C GLY A 183 -22.02 1.93 -0.72
N ASP A 184 -21.74 1.75 -2.00
CA ASP A 184 -20.71 2.53 -2.68
C ASP A 184 -21.12 4.00 -2.88
N GLY A 185 -20.11 4.89 -2.81
CA GLY A 185 -20.33 6.33 -2.88
C GLY A 185 -20.96 6.82 -4.18
N PHE A 186 -20.68 6.17 -5.32
CA PHE A 186 -21.30 6.53 -6.61
C PHE A 186 -22.79 6.21 -6.64
N SER A 187 -23.19 5.04 -6.17
CA SER A 187 -24.60 4.65 -6.12
C SER A 187 -25.42 5.55 -5.19
N LEU A 188 -24.84 5.96 -4.04
CA LEU A 188 -25.47 6.91 -3.13
C LEU A 188 -25.62 8.31 -3.78
N ALA A 189 -24.54 8.82 -4.39
CA ALA A 189 -24.53 10.10 -5.05
C ALA A 189 -25.48 10.20 -6.24
N SER A 190 -25.53 9.15 -7.08
CA SER A 190 -26.39 9.11 -8.27
C SER A 190 -27.90 9.16 -7.92
N LYS A 191 -28.28 8.62 -6.75
CA LYS A 191 -29.66 8.76 -6.26
C LYS A 191 -30.06 10.21 -5.99
N ARG A 192 -29.10 11.12 -5.70
CA ARG A 192 -29.39 12.55 -5.43
C ARG A 192 -29.77 13.32 -6.68
N THR A 193 -29.39 12.82 -7.87
CA THR A 193 -29.69 13.49 -9.15
C THR A 193 -30.98 12.99 -9.79
N THR A 194 -31.58 11.91 -9.30
CA THR A 194 -32.73 11.23 -9.96
C THR A 194 -33.97 12.12 -10.08
N THR A 195 -34.23 12.99 -9.12
CA THR A 195 -35.38 13.93 -9.13
C THR A 195 -35.33 14.88 -10.33
N PHE A 196 -34.13 15.15 -10.87
CA PHE A 196 -33.92 16.03 -12.03
C PHE A 196 -33.97 15.30 -13.37
N MET A 197 -34.26 13.98 -13.37
CA MET A 197 -34.40 13.15 -14.57
C MET A 197 -33.16 13.30 -15.51
N SER A 198 -33.38 13.52 -16.81
CA SER A 198 -32.32 13.66 -17.81
C SER A 198 -31.47 14.94 -17.66
N SER A 199 -31.78 15.84 -16.75
CA SER A 199 -30.97 17.04 -16.46
C SER A 199 -30.09 16.89 -15.23
N GLY A 200 -30.28 15.82 -14.45
CA GLY A 200 -29.40 15.45 -13.35
C GLY A 200 -28.09 14.87 -13.88
N MET A 201 -26.95 15.17 -13.25
CA MET A 201 -25.64 14.69 -13.70
C MET A 201 -24.73 14.36 -12.50
N THR A 202 -24.07 13.21 -12.56
CA THR A 202 -23.05 12.81 -11.60
C THR A 202 -21.67 12.76 -12.29
N MET A 203 -20.69 13.48 -11.77
CA MET A 203 -19.30 13.46 -12.23
C MET A 203 -18.43 12.71 -11.23
N VAL A 204 -17.59 11.79 -11.70
CA VAL A 204 -16.59 11.11 -10.87
C VAL A 204 -15.21 11.23 -11.51
N GLU A 205 -14.21 11.67 -10.75
CA GLU A 205 -12.84 11.68 -11.20
C GLU A 205 -11.90 11.06 -10.17
N SER A 206 -10.91 10.32 -10.66
CA SER A 206 -9.81 9.80 -9.86
C SER A 206 -8.63 9.36 -10.73
N SER A 207 -7.46 9.23 -10.11
CA SER A 207 -6.44 8.30 -10.61
C SER A 207 -6.77 6.90 -10.10
N PRO A 208 -6.47 5.82 -10.87
CA PRO A 208 -6.65 4.45 -10.38
C PRO A 208 -5.91 4.24 -9.07
N GLY A 209 -6.55 3.68 -8.08
CA GLY A 209 -5.96 3.47 -6.75
C GLY A 209 -6.37 2.15 -6.10
N LYS A 210 -7.33 1.47 -6.69
CA LYS A 210 -7.79 0.15 -6.23
C LYS A 210 -7.04 -0.96 -6.95
N ASP A 211 -6.75 -2.02 -6.22
CA ASP A 211 -6.04 -3.18 -6.75
C ASP A 211 -6.91 -3.96 -7.74
N ILE A 212 -6.28 -4.64 -8.68
CA ILE A 212 -6.93 -5.56 -9.60
C ILE A 212 -7.41 -6.77 -8.80
N VAL A 213 -8.71 -7.11 -8.91
CA VAL A 213 -9.33 -8.19 -8.13
C VAL A 213 -9.25 -9.57 -8.81
N ASP A 214 -9.04 -9.63 -10.11
CA ASP A 214 -8.85 -10.88 -10.86
C ASP A 214 -7.52 -10.87 -11.59
N LEU A 215 -6.56 -11.62 -11.06
CA LEU A 215 -5.19 -11.72 -11.59
C LEU A 215 -5.10 -12.47 -12.93
N LYS A 216 -6.09 -13.30 -13.23
CA LYS A 216 -6.18 -14.09 -14.47
C LYS A 216 -7.02 -13.41 -15.54
N TYR A 217 -7.45 -12.19 -15.27
CA TYR A 217 -8.28 -11.45 -16.21
C TYR A 217 -7.49 -11.05 -17.47
N HIS A 218 -8.05 -11.37 -18.61
CA HIS A 218 -7.56 -10.90 -19.90
C HIS A 218 -8.61 -9.97 -20.52
N PRO A 219 -8.25 -8.70 -20.80
CA PRO A 219 -9.19 -7.75 -21.40
C PRO A 219 -9.63 -8.22 -22.79
N LYS A 220 -10.93 -8.10 -23.08
CA LYS A 220 -11.51 -8.46 -24.38
C LYS A 220 -11.25 -7.41 -25.44
N SER A 221 -10.92 -6.19 -25.05
CA SER A 221 -10.56 -5.09 -25.91
C SER A 221 -9.52 -4.19 -25.24
N THR A 222 -8.80 -3.37 -26.01
CA THR A 222 -7.86 -2.35 -25.47
C THR A 222 -8.56 -1.25 -24.68
N HIS A 223 -9.89 -1.12 -24.83
CA HIS A 223 -10.71 -0.18 -24.10
C HIS A 223 -11.21 -0.72 -22.76
N GLU A 224 -11.17 -2.02 -22.52
CA GLU A 224 -11.65 -2.61 -21.29
C GLU A 224 -10.59 -2.51 -20.19
N ALA A 225 -10.99 -1.97 -19.03
CA ALA A 225 -10.13 -1.91 -17.87
C ALA A 225 -10.16 -3.24 -17.10
N PRO A 226 -9.05 -3.62 -16.43
CA PRO A 226 -9.06 -4.76 -15.52
C PRO A 226 -10.10 -4.55 -14.39
N PRO A 227 -10.68 -5.64 -13.86
CA PRO A 227 -11.69 -5.53 -12.80
C PRO A 227 -11.09 -5.00 -11.50
N THR A 228 -11.67 -3.92 -10.99
CA THR A 228 -11.36 -3.30 -9.70
C THR A 228 -12.65 -2.93 -8.98
N THR A 229 -12.59 -2.52 -7.72
CA THR A 229 -13.75 -2.03 -6.97
C THR A 229 -13.97 -0.52 -7.12
N GLY A 230 -13.03 0.19 -7.72
CA GLY A 230 -13.02 1.66 -7.78
C GLY A 230 -13.50 2.25 -9.11
N ILE A 231 -12.88 3.38 -9.47
CA ILE A 231 -13.28 4.18 -10.64
C ILE A 231 -13.20 3.40 -11.97
N LEU A 232 -12.28 2.44 -12.10
CA LEU A 232 -12.20 1.61 -13.30
C LEU A 232 -13.41 0.68 -13.44
N SER A 233 -14.06 0.25 -12.34
CA SER A 233 -15.32 -0.46 -12.42
C SER A 233 -16.43 0.42 -12.98
N LEU A 234 -16.47 1.71 -12.59
CA LEU A 234 -17.40 2.71 -13.13
C LEU A 234 -17.11 2.99 -14.61
N TYR A 235 -15.83 3.13 -14.96
CA TYR A 235 -15.41 3.27 -16.35
C TYR A 235 -15.90 2.10 -17.22
N ASN A 236 -15.78 0.87 -16.74
CA ASN A 236 -16.23 -0.32 -17.45
C ASN A 236 -17.76 -0.40 -17.66
N ARG A 237 -18.56 0.29 -16.82
CA ARG A 237 -20.02 0.42 -17.00
C ARG A 237 -20.38 1.42 -18.11
N GLY A 238 -19.45 2.33 -18.44
CA GLY A 238 -19.62 3.39 -19.43
C GLY A 238 -19.32 2.96 -20.87
N ASP A 239 -19.21 3.94 -21.74
CA ASP A 239 -18.90 3.79 -23.17
C ASP A 239 -17.41 3.58 -23.45
N ARG A 240 -16.55 3.53 -22.43
CA ARG A 240 -15.13 3.12 -22.43
C ARG A 240 -14.32 3.87 -23.48
N ARG A 241 -14.19 5.20 -23.33
CA ARG A 241 -13.39 6.00 -24.28
C ARG A 241 -11.92 5.98 -23.91
N ARG A 242 -11.07 5.82 -24.97
CA ARG A 242 -9.61 5.97 -24.92
C ARG A 242 -9.19 7.14 -25.78
N PHE A 243 -8.08 7.80 -25.43
CA PHE A 243 -7.58 8.98 -26.13
C PHE A 243 -6.52 8.60 -27.14
N TYR A 244 -6.68 9.07 -28.41
CA TYR A 244 -5.80 8.70 -29.51
C TYR A 244 -5.13 9.94 -30.11
N TRP A 245 -3.88 9.78 -30.51
CA TRP A 245 -3.08 10.73 -31.25
C TRP A 245 -2.85 10.25 -32.69
N GLN A 246 -2.81 11.18 -33.62
CA GLN A 246 -2.39 10.86 -34.99
C GLN A 246 -0.86 10.87 -35.09
N CYS A 247 -0.27 9.79 -35.57
CA CYS A 247 1.18 9.68 -35.74
C CYS A 247 1.68 10.69 -36.79
N PRO A 248 2.67 11.54 -36.44
CA PRO A 248 3.18 12.53 -37.40
C PRO A 248 3.98 11.91 -38.57
N HIS A 249 4.32 10.63 -38.50
CA HIS A 249 5.10 9.93 -39.52
C HIS A 249 4.23 9.17 -40.54
N CYS A 250 3.27 8.38 -40.07
CA CYS A 250 2.46 7.52 -40.95
C CYS A 250 0.98 7.90 -41.04
N GLY A 251 0.52 8.85 -40.21
CA GLY A 251 -0.89 9.29 -40.17
C GLY A 251 -1.84 8.32 -39.51
N GLU A 252 -1.39 7.11 -39.05
CA GLU A 252 -2.22 6.20 -38.26
C GLU A 252 -2.45 6.72 -36.86
N TRP A 253 -3.52 6.28 -36.21
CA TRP A 253 -3.86 6.69 -34.86
C TRP A 253 -3.34 5.71 -33.83
N LEU A 254 -2.75 6.21 -32.74
CA LEU A 254 -2.18 5.43 -31.67
C LEU A 254 -2.62 5.98 -30.31
N GLU A 255 -2.68 5.11 -29.33
CA GLU A 255 -2.89 5.51 -27.95
C GLU A 255 -1.56 5.91 -27.31
N PRO A 256 -1.47 7.09 -26.66
CA PRO A 256 -0.28 7.51 -25.91
C PRO A 256 -0.18 6.74 -24.58
N SER A 257 0.30 5.51 -24.64
CA SER A 257 0.35 4.57 -23.53
C SER A 257 1.75 4.36 -22.99
N MET A 258 1.84 3.80 -21.78
CA MET A 258 3.10 3.37 -21.18
C MET A 258 3.85 2.37 -22.07
N ALA A 259 3.11 1.45 -22.69
CA ALA A 259 3.68 0.40 -23.55
C ALA A 259 4.42 0.95 -24.78
N ASN A 260 4.09 2.17 -25.22
CA ASN A 260 4.69 2.81 -26.37
C ASN A 260 5.88 3.73 -26.01
N MET A 261 6.24 3.84 -24.71
CA MET A 261 7.39 4.62 -24.27
C MET A 261 8.70 3.85 -24.46
N VAL A 262 9.71 4.49 -25.04
CA VAL A 262 11.02 3.90 -25.40
C VAL A 262 12.17 4.82 -25.03
N GLY A 263 13.41 4.32 -25.07
CA GLY A 263 14.67 5.06 -24.91
C GLY A 263 15.06 5.35 -23.45
N TYR A 264 14.14 5.28 -22.50
CA TYR A 264 14.40 5.63 -21.10
C TYR A 264 15.06 4.49 -20.28
N ARG A 265 15.38 3.36 -20.92
CA ARG A 265 16.10 2.24 -20.31
C ARG A 265 17.50 2.02 -20.90
N ASP A 266 17.95 2.93 -21.77
CA ASP A 266 19.20 2.81 -22.53
C ASP A 266 20.40 3.38 -21.80
N ASP A 267 20.25 3.75 -20.52
CA ASP A 267 21.33 4.27 -19.69
C ASP A 267 21.20 3.77 -18.26
N THR A 268 22.32 3.71 -17.54
CA THR A 268 22.35 3.30 -16.12
C THR A 268 22.08 4.46 -15.16
N ASP A 269 22.39 5.70 -15.57
CA ASP A 269 22.02 6.89 -14.80
C ASP A 269 20.56 7.27 -15.08
N PHE A 270 19.73 7.36 -14.06
CA PHE A 270 18.29 7.60 -14.20
C PHE A 270 17.95 9.00 -14.76
N VAL A 271 18.80 9.99 -14.49
CA VAL A 271 18.62 11.35 -15.05
C VAL A 271 18.89 11.33 -16.54
N ASP A 272 19.98 10.70 -16.97
CA ASP A 272 20.35 10.65 -18.40
C ASP A 272 19.44 9.68 -19.17
N ALA A 273 19.04 8.56 -18.57
CA ALA A 273 18.05 7.64 -19.10
C ALA A 273 16.69 8.36 -19.35
N SER A 274 16.19 9.09 -18.36
CA SER A 274 14.91 9.77 -18.48
C SER A 274 14.87 10.85 -19.56
N LYS A 275 15.98 11.56 -19.83
CA LYS A 275 16.10 12.53 -20.92
C LYS A 275 15.95 11.90 -22.31
N LYS A 276 16.23 10.58 -22.42
CA LYS A 276 16.08 9.81 -23.66
C LYS A 276 14.66 9.30 -23.89
N ALA A 277 13.73 9.58 -22.97
CA ALA A 277 12.34 9.13 -23.07
C ALA A 277 11.65 9.67 -24.33
N ARG A 278 11.12 8.76 -25.14
CA ARG A 278 10.40 9.03 -26.39
C ARG A 278 9.16 8.16 -26.44
N LEU A 279 8.27 8.45 -27.38
CA LEU A 279 7.13 7.58 -27.67
C LEU A 279 7.31 7.01 -29.08
N GLN A 280 7.10 5.71 -29.23
CA GLN A 280 7.22 5.00 -30.50
C GLN A 280 5.84 4.66 -31.05
N CYS A 281 5.63 4.93 -32.33
CA CYS A 281 4.42 4.51 -33.00
C CYS A 281 4.38 3.00 -33.21
N PRO A 282 3.36 2.27 -32.75
CA PRO A 282 3.27 0.82 -32.96
C PRO A 282 3.07 0.39 -34.42
N HIS A 283 2.60 1.30 -35.28
CA HIS A 283 2.32 0.99 -36.68
C HIS A 283 3.55 1.14 -37.58
N CYS A 284 4.33 2.22 -37.43
CA CYS A 284 5.46 2.50 -38.31
C CYS A 284 6.82 2.52 -37.62
N GLN A 285 6.87 2.26 -36.31
CA GLN A 285 8.07 2.32 -35.46
C GLN A 285 8.73 3.73 -35.42
N GLY A 286 8.09 4.75 -35.99
CA GLY A 286 8.58 6.13 -35.97
C GLY A 286 8.60 6.68 -34.55
N VAL A 287 9.70 7.34 -34.18
CA VAL A 287 9.92 7.90 -32.85
C VAL A 287 9.35 9.31 -32.77
N ILE A 288 8.53 9.58 -31.76
CA ILE A 288 7.87 10.85 -31.53
C ILE A 288 8.59 11.59 -30.41
N GLU A 289 9.01 12.85 -30.69
CA GLU A 289 9.72 13.68 -29.73
C GLU A 289 8.79 14.33 -28.70
N PRO A 290 9.23 14.58 -27.45
CA PRO A 290 8.44 15.24 -26.41
C PRO A 290 7.87 16.60 -26.80
N SER A 291 8.55 17.35 -27.68
CA SER A 291 8.10 18.66 -28.18
C SER A 291 6.78 18.59 -28.95
N LYS A 292 6.43 17.45 -29.54
CA LYS A 292 5.18 17.24 -30.27
C LYS A 292 3.97 16.99 -29.39
N LYS A 293 4.16 16.68 -28.11
CA LYS A 293 3.10 16.30 -27.17
C LYS A 293 1.93 17.30 -27.14
N ARG A 294 2.22 18.61 -27.14
CA ARG A 294 1.17 19.62 -27.10
C ARG A 294 0.29 19.59 -28.35
N ASP A 295 0.92 19.54 -29.51
CA ASP A 295 0.21 19.55 -30.80
C ASP A 295 -0.61 18.27 -30.96
N LEU A 296 -0.05 17.11 -30.55
CA LEU A 296 -0.73 15.82 -30.55
C LEU A 296 -1.94 15.80 -29.59
N ASN A 297 -1.82 16.43 -28.44
CA ASN A 297 -2.96 16.60 -27.54
C ASN A 297 -4.07 17.47 -28.16
N ILE A 298 -3.71 18.57 -28.84
CA ILE A 298 -4.69 19.45 -29.52
C ILE A 298 -5.41 18.73 -30.65
N GLY A 299 -4.69 17.90 -31.42
CA GLY A 299 -5.25 17.09 -32.51
C GLY A 299 -5.87 15.77 -32.05
N GLY A 300 -5.71 15.41 -30.77
CA GLY A 300 -6.17 14.13 -30.25
C GLY A 300 -7.68 13.96 -30.21
N LYS A 301 -8.14 12.73 -30.24
CA LYS A 301 -9.57 12.37 -30.25
C LYS A 301 -9.88 11.24 -29.28
N TRP A 302 -11.06 11.31 -28.69
CA TRP A 302 -11.62 10.23 -27.90
C TRP A 302 -12.42 9.27 -28.79
N LEU A 303 -12.17 7.97 -28.65
CA LEU A 303 -12.93 6.93 -29.32
C LEU A 303 -13.64 6.07 -28.29
N LYS A 304 -14.92 5.78 -28.49
CA LYS A 304 -15.69 4.81 -27.74
C LYS A 304 -15.25 3.39 -28.09
N GLU A 305 -15.43 2.45 -27.18
CA GLU A 305 -15.25 1.02 -27.52
C GLU A 305 -16.11 0.65 -28.73
N GLY A 306 -15.48 -0.03 -29.71
CA GLY A 306 -16.13 -0.39 -30.99
C GLY A 306 -16.08 0.65 -32.09
N GLN A 307 -15.51 1.85 -31.83
CA GLN A 307 -15.22 2.84 -32.87
C GLN A 307 -13.80 2.65 -33.40
N THR A 308 -13.59 3.03 -34.66
CA THR A 308 -12.30 3.15 -35.32
C THR A 308 -12.14 4.53 -35.92
N ILE A 309 -10.92 4.94 -36.22
CA ILE A 309 -10.64 6.24 -36.82
C ILE A 309 -9.68 6.04 -38.01
N ASP A 310 -9.96 6.68 -39.12
CA ASP A 310 -9.12 6.63 -40.31
C ASP A 310 -8.03 7.73 -40.30
N LYS A 311 -7.12 7.68 -41.29
CA LYS A 311 -6.02 8.66 -41.45
C LYS A 311 -6.51 10.10 -41.64
N ASN A 312 -7.73 10.29 -42.14
CA ASN A 312 -8.33 11.61 -42.32
C ASN A 312 -8.97 12.10 -41.00
N GLY A 313 -8.96 11.30 -39.94
CA GLY A 313 -9.56 11.62 -38.66
C GLY A 313 -11.08 11.45 -38.65
N VAL A 314 -11.65 10.69 -39.58
CA VAL A 314 -13.08 10.34 -39.58
C VAL A 314 -13.30 9.12 -38.69
N ILE A 315 -14.25 9.25 -37.75
CA ILE A 315 -14.60 8.19 -36.81
C ILE A 315 -15.67 7.32 -37.46
N HIS A 316 -15.45 6.02 -37.46
CA HIS A 316 -16.33 5.00 -38.02
C HIS A 316 -16.82 4.03 -36.93
N GLY A 317 -17.97 3.41 -37.18
CA GLY A 317 -18.56 2.42 -36.29
C GLY A 317 -19.49 2.99 -35.22
N GLU A 318 -20.45 2.18 -34.79
CA GLU A 318 -21.28 2.50 -33.63
C GLU A 318 -20.50 2.21 -32.36
N GLY A 319 -20.22 3.25 -31.57
CA GLY A 319 -19.58 3.05 -30.26
C GLY A 319 -20.51 2.32 -29.28
N ARG A 320 -19.91 1.74 -28.24
CA ARG A 320 -20.62 1.12 -27.12
C ARG A 320 -21.70 2.06 -26.58
N LYS A 321 -22.91 1.57 -26.49
CA LYS A 321 -24.07 2.32 -25.96
C LYS A 321 -24.06 2.25 -24.44
N SER A 322 -24.07 3.42 -23.78
CA SER A 322 -24.16 3.56 -22.33
C SER A 322 -24.75 4.92 -21.97
N ARG A 323 -25.43 5.01 -20.85
CA ARG A 323 -25.82 6.28 -20.23
C ARG A 323 -24.73 6.91 -19.38
N ILE A 324 -23.54 6.29 -19.34
CA ILE A 324 -22.34 6.81 -18.68
C ILE A 324 -21.30 7.11 -19.76
N ALA A 325 -20.88 8.37 -19.88
CA ALA A 325 -19.72 8.74 -20.66
C ALA A 325 -18.47 8.49 -19.83
N SER A 326 -17.60 7.56 -20.24
CA SER A 326 -16.43 7.20 -19.46
C SER A 326 -15.14 7.36 -20.24
N PHE A 327 -14.16 8.01 -19.64
CA PHE A 327 -12.90 8.42 -20.24
C PHE A 327 -11.72 7.89 -19.44
N TRP A 328 -10.71 7.34 -20.12
CA TRP A 328 -9.48 6.91 -19.47
C TRP A 328 -8.27 7.41 -20.24
N LEU A 329 -7.45 8.23 -19.55
CA LEU A 329 -6.25 8.88 -20.05
C LEU A 329 -5.02 8.33 -19.35
N GLU A 330 -3.93 8.06 -20.08
CA GLU A 330 -2.65 7.63 -19.50
C GLU A 330 -1.62 8.77 -19.40
N GLY A 331 -0.57 8.54 -18.61
CA GLY A 331 0.47 9.50 -18.25
C GLY A 331 1.16 10.22 -19.40
N PRO A 332 1.50 9.56 -20.52
CA PRO A 332 2.16 10.24 -21.64
C PRO A 332 1.38 11.42 -22.21
N ALA A 333 0.04 11.43 -22.10
CA ALA A 333 -0.80 12.54 -22.54
C ALA A 333 -0.93 13.67 -21.50
N ALA A 334 -0.63 13.44 -20.21
CA ALA A 334 -0.82 14.41 -19.13
C ALA A 334 -0.04 15.70 -19.37
N ALA A 335 -0.74 16.84 -19.52
CA ALA A 335 -0.16 18.10 -20.01
C ALA A 335 0.88 18.74 -19.08
N TYR A 336 0.71 18.57 -17.75
CA TYR A 336 1.57 19.20 -16.73
C TYR A 336 2.66 18.28 -16.19
N GLN A 337 2.98 17.20 -16.92
CA GLN A 337 4.05 16.27 -16.59
C GLN A 337 4.87 15.99 -17.85
N THR A 338 6.18 16.14 -17.79
CA THR A 338 7.06 15.79 -18.93
C THR A 338 7.32 14.27 -18.96
N TRP A 339 7.69 13.74 -20.13
CA TRP A 339 8.07 12.33 -20.23
C TRP A 339 9.33 12.00 -19.43
N GLU A 340 10.28 12.96 -19.38
CA GLU A 340 11.46 12.86 -18.50
C GLU A 340 11.06 12.68 -17.04
N GLN A 341 10.18 13.56 -16.51
CA GLN A 341 9.69 13.43 -15.11
C GLN A 341 8.95 12.13 -14.87
N LEU A 342 8.16 11.68 -15.84
CA LEU A 342 7.34 10.48 -15.75
C LEU A 342 8.23 9.23 -15.66
N THR A 343 9.21 9.12 -16.56
CA THR A 343 10.14 7.96 -16.62
C THR A 343 11.17 7.99 -15.50
N TYR A 344 11.66 9.16 -15.08
CA TYR A 344 12.56 9.29 -13.93
C TYR A 344 11.92 8.74 -12.65
N LYS A 345 10.66 9.10 -12.40
CA LYS A 345 9.92 8.58 -11.23
C LYS A 345 9.74 7.07 -11.31
N LEU A 346 9.45 6.53 -12.51
CA LEU A 346 9.30 5.09 -12.70
C LEU A 346 10.62 4.35 -12.42
N LEU A 347 11.72 4.78 -13.03
CA LEU A 347 13.04 4.19 -12.82
C LEU A 347 13.47 4.22 -11.36
N THR A 348 13.24 5.35 -10.68
CA THR A 348 13.53 5.49 -9.25
C THR A 348 12.68 4.53 -8.41
N ALA A 349 11.39 4.38 -8.73
CA ALA A 349 10.49 3.49 -8.01
C ALA A 349 10.80 2.00 -8.28
N GLU A 350 11.18 1.65 -9.49
CA GLU A 350 11.64 0.31 -9.85
C GLU A 350 12.93 -0.05 -9.11
N HIS A 351 13.88 0.87 -9.04
CA HIS A 351 15.12 0.68 -8.29
C HIS A 351 14.86 0.51 -6.78
N GLU A 352 13.99 1.34 -6.18
CA GLU A 352 13.59 1.18 -4.78
C GLU A 352 12.97 -0.20 -4.53
N PHE A 353 12.10 -0.65 -5.44
CA PHE A 353 11.53 -1.99 -5.38
C PHE A 353 12.61 -3.08 -5.43
N GLU A 354 13.59 -2.96 -6.30
CA GLU A 354 14.71 -3.92 -6.42
C GLU A 354 15.54 -3.98 -5.13
N MET A 355 15.80 -2.84 -4.51
CA MET A 355 16.61 -2.76 -3.30
C MET A 355 15.90 -3.23 -2.03
N THR A 356 14.59 -3.00 -1.92
CA THR A 356 13.83 -3.17 -0.66
C THR A 356 12.73 -4.23 -0.73
N GLY A 357 12.30 -4.63 -1.92
CA GLY A 357 11.11 -5.46 -2.15
C GLY A 357 9.79 -4.72 -1.90
N SER A 358 9.83 -3.40 -1.62
CA SER A 358 8.64 -2.58 -1.37
C SER A 358 7.99 -2.13 -2.67
N GLU A 359 6.75 -2.50 -2.89
CA GLU A 359 5.95 -2.10 -4.05
C GLU A 359 5.24 -0.74 -3.88
N GLU A 360 5.33 -0.09 -2.71
CA GLU A 360 4.52 1.09 -2.38
C GLU A 360 4.77 2.27 -3.32
N THR A 361 6.04 2.62 -3.55
CA THR A 361 6.42 3.72 -4.44
C THR A 361 6.09 3.39 -5.89
N LEU A 362 6.36 2.16 -6.33
CA LEU A 362 6.06 1.69 -7.68
C LEU A 362 4.55 1.70 -7.95
N LYS A 363 3.74 1.23 -7.00
CA LYS A 363 2.28 1.32 -7.04
C LYS A 363 1.81 2.77 -7.11
N ALA A 364 2.35 3.65 -6.27
CA ALA A 364 1.98 5.06 -6.25
C ALA A 364 2.29 5.75 -7.58
N VAL A 365 3.46 5.52 -8.17
CA VAL A 365 3.86 6.07 -9.48
C VAL A 365 2.98 5.52 -10.60
N THR A 366 2.75 4.21 -10.64
CA THR A 366 1.89 3.57 -11.66
C THR A 366 0.47 4.11 -11.60
N ASN A 367 -0.12 4.18 -10.42
CA ASN A 367 -1.49 4.64 -10.26
C ASN A 367 -1.64 6.15 -10.48
N THR A 368 -0.73 6.94 -9.90
CA THR A 368 -0.92 8.39 -9.84
C THR A 368 -0.28 9.12 -11.02
N ASP A 369 0.90 8.71 -11.46
CA ASP A 369 1.63 9.40 -12.53
C ASP A 369 1.34 8.79 -13.91
N TRP A 370 1.21 7.46 -14.01
CA TRP A 370 0.87 6.79 -15.26
C TRP A 370 -0.64 6.64 -15.48
N GLY A 371 -1.46 6.71 -14.43
CA GLY A 371 -2.92 6.57 -14.54
C GLY A 371 -3.37 5.13 -14.84
N LEU A 372 -2.57 4.16 -14.43
CA LEU A 372 -2.79 2.73 -14.63
C LEU A 372 -3.08 2.03 -13.30
N PRO A 373 -3.93 0.99 -13.27
CA PRO A 373 -4.08 0.15 -12.09
C PRO A 373 -2.80 -0.66 -11.89
N TYR A 374 -2.37 -0.76 -10.63
CA TYR A 374 -1.20 -1.55 -10.28
C TYR A 374 -1.59 -3.01 -10.01
N LEU A 375 -0.83 -3.92 -10.56
CA LEU A 375 -0.93 -5.34 -10.27
C LEU A 375 0.24 -5.72 -9.35
N PRO A 376 -0.02 -6.07 -8.08
CA PRO A 376 1.03 -6.46 -7.15
C PRO A 376 1.82 -7.67 -7.66
N ARG A 377 3.13 -7.57 -7.69
CA ARG A 377 4.02 -8.68 -8.13
C ARG A 377 3.92 -9.87 -7.19
N SER A 378 3.79 -9.60 -5.90
CA SER A 378 3.54 -10.63 -4.87
C SER A 378 2.25 -11.45 -5.07
N ALA A 379 1.34 -10.96 -5.91
CA ALA A 379 0.09 -11.66 -6.25
C ALA A 379 0.19 -12.52 -7.52
N LEU A 380 1.20 -12.31 -8.36
CA LEU A 380 1.37 -13.02 -9.64
C LEU A 380 2.00 -14.40 -9.49
N GLU A 381 2.78 -14.64 -8.44
CA GLU A 381 3.59 -15.84 -8.28
C GLU A 381 3.09 -16.68 -7.11
N GLN A 382 2.49 -17.84 -7.39
CA GLN A 382 2.39 -18.94 -6.43
C GLN A 382 3.78 -19.59 -6.36
N ARG A 383 4.51 -19.26 -5.30
CA ARG A 383 5.81 -19.86 -5.03
C ARG A 383 5.63 -21.31 -4.60
N ARG A 384 6.44 -22.17 -5.15
CA ARG A 384 6.46 -23.59 -4.82
C ARG A 384 7.63 -23.87 -3.87
N SER A 385 7.37 -24.73 -2.89
CA SER A 385 8.40 -25.12 -1.92
C SER A 385 9.58 -25.84 -2.57
N ASP A 386 9.33 -26.65 -3.61
CA ASP A 386 10.36 -27.36 -4.38
C ASP A 386 11.30 -26.39 -5.11
N GLU A 387 10.79 -25.35 -5.78
CA GLU A 387 11.58 -24.33 -6.46
C GLU A 387 12.51 -23.56 -5.50
N LEU A 388 12.02 -23.22 -4.32
CA LEU A 388 12.85 -22.57 -3.29
C LEU A 388 13.88 -23.54 -2.69
N MET A 389 13.53 -24.80 -2.59
CA MET A 389 14.44 -25.85 -2.08
C MET A 389 15.60 -26.10 -3.05
N GLU A 390 15.40 -25.98 -4.37
CA GLU A 390 16.46 -26.10 -5.36
C GLU A 390 17.52 -24.99 -5.26
N ARG A 391 17.18 -23.85 -4.66
CA ARG A 391 18.08 -22.71 -4.44
C ARG A 391 19.01 -22.86 -3.22
N ARG A 392 19.00 -24.00 -2.54
CA ARG A 392 19.86 -24.24 -1.38
C ARG A 392 21.34 -24.25 -1.78
N GLU A 393 22.14 -23.63 -0.93
CA GLU A 393 23.57 -23.48 -1.10
C GLU A 393 24.35 -24.33 -0.09
N GLU A 394 25.48 -24.90 -0.52
CA GLU A 394 26.39 -25.65 0.34
C GLU A 394 27.12 -24.68 1.28
N THR A 395 26.47 -24.36 2.39
CA THR A 395 27.03 -23.54 3.47
C THR A 395 27.10 -24.33 4.76
N GLU A 396 28.19 -24.15 5.50
CA GLU A 396 28.38 -24.81 6.79
C GLU A 396 27.32 -24.36 7.80
N LYS A 397 26.75 -25.32 8.55
CA LYS A 397 25.71 -25.02 9.52
C LYS A 397 26.20 -24.05 10.59
N ARG A 398 25.39 -23.02 10.90
CA ARG A 398 25.68 -22.00 11.91
C ARG A 398 26.94 -21.18 11.61
N THR A 399 27.29 -21.05 10.35
CA THR A 399 28.37 -20.20 9.88
C THR A 399 27.80 -18.98 9.18
N VAL A 400 28.38 -17.84 9.44
CA VAL A 400 27.95 -16.53 8.89
C VAL A 400 28.82 -16.25 7.67
N PRO A 401 28.28 -16.14 6.46
CA PRO A 401 28.99 -15.72 5.27
C PRO A 401 29.64 -14.35 5.44
N TYR A 402 30.79 -14.13 4.83
CA TYR A 402 31.57 -12.90 4.99
C TYR A 402 30.82 -11.63 4.50
N GLY A 403 29.89 -11.77 3.54
CA GLY A 403 29.03 -10.68 3.07
C GLY A 403 27.98 -10.21 4.08
N CYS A 404 27.73 -11.02 5.13
CA CYS A 404 26.78 -10.67 6.18
C CYS A 404 27.37 -9.59 7.10
N ARG A 405 26.60 -8.54 7.36
CA ARG A 405 27.02 -7.35 8.14
C ARG A 405 26.59 -7.44 9.61
N PHE A 406 25.45 -8.03 9.89
CA PHE A 406 24.92 -8.21 11.26
C PHE A 406 23.85 -9.32 11.29
N LEU A 407 23.58 -9.84 12.50
CA LEU A 407 22.59 -10.88 12.74
C LEU A 407 21.39 -10.34 13.51
N LEU A 408 20.21 -10.77 13.09
CA LEU A 408 18.96 -10.55 13.81
C LEU A 408 18.31 -11.89 14.17
N ALA A 409 17.69 -11.92 15.34
CA ALA A 409 16.89 -13.05 15.79
C ALA A 409 15.41 -12.71 15.74
N ALA A 410 14.58 -13.69 15.41
CA ALA A 410 13.15 -13.61 15.63
C ALA A 410 12.68 -14.83 16.42
N VAL A 411 11.73 -14.62 17.30
CA VAL A 411 11.15 -15.64 18.18
C VAL A 411 9.63 -15.58 18.07
N ASP A 412 9.05 -16.72 17.69
CA ASP A 412 7.63 -16.95 17.75
C ASP A 412 7.29 -17.79 19.00
N VAL A 413 6.25 -17.40 19.73
CA VAL A 413 5.84 -18.00 21.00
C VAL A 413 4.65 -18.91 20.76
N GLN A 414 4.92 -20.21 20.67
CA GLN A 414 3.89 -21.22 20.44
C GLN A 414 3.27 -21.72 21.75
N GLY A 415 1.94 -21.64 21.83
CA GLY A 415 1.14 -22.12 22.98
C GLY A 415 0.57 -23.54 22.79
N GLY A 416 -0.46 -23.89 23.58
CA GLY A 416 -1.19 -25.16 23.49
C GLY A 416 -0.43 -26.37 23.98
N ARG A 417 -0.62 -27.53 23.31
CA ARG A 417 0.00 -28.79 23.70
C ARG A 417 1.48 -28.93 23.35
N ASN A 418 1.97 -28.15 22.39
CA ASN A 418 3.34 -28.22 21.87
C ASN A 418 4.06 -26.89 22.09
N ARG A 419 4.07 -26.44 23.36
CA ARG A 419 4.69 -25.18 23.76
C ARG A 419 6.16 -25.16 23.43
N ARG A 420 6.61 -24.10 22.77
CA ARG A 420 8.00 -23.90 22.40
C ARG A 420 8.25 -22.44 22.01
N PHE A 421 9.49 -22.01 22.12
CA PHE A 421 9.97 -20.85 21.38
C PHE A 421 10.56 -21.34 20.05
N VAL A 422 10.04 -20.81 18.97
CA VAL A 422 10.54 -21.05 17.63
C VAL A 422 11.50 -19.94 17.27
N VAL A 423 12.78 -20.26 17.07
CA VAL A 423 13.85 -19.26 16.89
C VAL A 423 14.41 -19.34 15.47
N GLN A 424 14.52 -18.20 14.84
CA GLN A 424 15.17 -18.05 13.53
C GLN A 424 16.20 -16.92 13.57
N ILE A 425 17.41 -17.22 13.08
CA ILE A 425 18.52 -16.27 12.99
C ILE A 425 18.76 -15.94 11.52
N VAL A 426 18.69 -14.65 11.20
CA VAL A 426 18.88 -14.16 9.84
C VAL A 426 20.03 -13.17 9.81
N GLY A 427 20.96 -13.40 8.92
CA GLY A 427 22.04 -12.46 8.59
C GLY A 427 21.59 -11.47 7.53
N TYR A 428 22.03 -10.23 7.68
CA TYR A 428 21.73 -9.13 6.75
C TYR A 428 23.03 -8.59 6.16
N GLY A 429 23.09 -8.49 4.82
CA GLY A 429 24.15 -7.88 4.06
C GLY A 429 23.75 -6.52 3.50
N GLU A 430 24.34 -6.11 2.41
CA GLU A 430 23.99 -4.88 1.69
C GLU A 430 22.66 -5.03 0.95
N ASN A 431 21.97 -3.92 0.71
CA ASN A 431 20.80 -3.86 -0.17
C ASN A 431 19.75 -4.96 0.08
N SER A 432 19.49 -5.28 1.33
CA SER A 432 18.51 -6.29 1.75
C SER A 432 18.84 -7.74 1.36
N GLU A 433 20.07 -8.07 1.03
CA GLU A 433 20.54 -9.45 0.92
C GLU A 433 20.54 -10.12 2.28
N ARG A 434 20.06 -11.38 2.35
CA ARG A 434 19.79 -12.10 3.61
C ARG A 434 20.26 -13.53 3.55
N TRP A 435 20.71 -14.04 4.69
CA TRP A 435 21.10 -15.46 4.88
C TRP A 435 20.35 -16.06 6.05
N LEU A 436 19.78 -17.23 5.87
CA LEU A 436 19.30 -18.01 7.02
C LEU A 436 20.50 -18.69 7.68
N ILE A 437 20.80 -18.32 8.91
CA ILE A 437 21.99 -18.80 9.65
C ILE A 437 21.63 -19.98 10.57
N ASP A 438 20.52 -19.89 11.32
CA ASP A 438 20.11 -20.96 12.25
C ASP A 438 18.59 -20.98 12.39
N ARG A 439 18.04 -22.17 12.66
CA ARG A 439 16.62 -22.41 12.93
C ARG A 439 16.47 -23.53 13.93
N TYR A 440 15.88 -23.26 15.08
CA TYR A 440 15.73 -24.22 16.16
C TYR A 440 14.55 -23.92 17.07
N ASN A 441 14.20 -24.90 17.93
CA ASN A 441 13.15 -24.76 18.90
C ASN A 441 13.72 -24.88 20.32
N ILE A 442 13.27 -24.04 21.25
CA ILE A 442 13.52 -24.17 22.67
C ILE A 442 12.27 -24.80 23.28
N LYS A 443 12.41 -26.02 23.84
CA LYS A 443 11.31 -26.80 24.38
C LYS A 443 11.46 -27.11 25.87
N SER A 444 12.70 -27.07 26.41
CA SER A 444 13.03 -27.42 27.78
C SER A 444 13.28 -26.17 28.61
N SER A 445 12.67 -26.11 29.78
CA SER A 445 12.85 -25.06 30.78
C SER A 445 14.15 -25.23 31.56
N MET A 446 14.64 -24.16 32.17
CA MET A 446 15.70 -24.21 33.19
C MET A 446 15.18 -24.82 34.51
N ARG A 447 13.88 -24.94 34.69
CA ARG A 447 13.23 -25.59 35.85
C ARG A 447 13.39 -27.08 35.70
N ALA A 448 13.83 -27.76 36.78
CA ALA A 448 13.98 -29.20 36.83
C ALA A 448 13.08 -29.81 37.92
N ASN A 449 12.69 -31.06 37.73
CA ASN A 449 12.04 -31.86 38.77
C ASN A 449 13.05 -32.32 39.84
N ALA A 450 12.57 -33.04 40.85
CA ALA A 450 13.41 -33.57 41.92
C ALA A 450 14.51 -34.56 41.44
N ASP A 451 14.30 -35.16 40.28
CA ASP A 451 15.21 -36.13 39.64
C ASP A 451 16.21 -35.46 38.69
N GLY A 452 16.16 -34.11 38.57
CA GLY A 452 17.06 -33.34 37.70
C GLY A 452 16.62 -33.25 36.23
N GLU A 453 15.45 -33.77 35.84
CA GLU A 453 14.93 -33.67 34.49
C GLU A 453 14.28 -32.30 34.25
N SER A 454 14.62 -31.66 33.14
CA SER A 454 14.05 -30.38 32.76
C SER A 454 12.54 -30.46 32.43
N HIS A 455 11.76 -29.56 32.98
CA HIS A 455 10.35 -29.42 32.61
C HIS A 455 10.21 -28.89 31.18
N PRO A 456 9.12 -29.21 30.48
CA PRO A 456 8.73 -28.45 29.27
C PRO A 456 8.55 -26.98 29.59
N ILE A 457 8.88 -26.11 28.65
CA ILE A 457 8.60 -24.67 28.81
C ILE A 457 7.09 -24.38 28.82
N ASP A 458 6.71 -23.36 29.56
CA ASP A 458 5.36 -22.79 29.54
C ASP A 458 5.43 -21.26 29.62
N PRO A 459 5.52 -20.60 28.45
CA PRO A 459 5.66 -19.15 28.38
C PRO A 459 4.47 -18.40 28.99
N SER A 460 3.29 -19.03 29.09
CA SER A 460 2.09 -18.42 29.67
C SER A 460 2.11 -18.44 31.20
N ALA A 461 2.60 -19.52 31.79
CA ALA A 461 2.59 -19.75 33.24
C ALA A 461 3.87 -19.25 33.94
N TYR A 462 5.04 -19.42 33.31
CA TYR A 462 6.34 -19.19 33.96
C TYR A 462 7.15 -18.08 33.31
N PRO A 463 7.25 -16.90 33.97
CA PRO A 463 8.09 -15.80 33.48
C PRO A 463 9.58 -16.16 33.33
N GLU A 464 10.08 -17.14 34.11
CA GLU A 464 11.47 -17.60 34.10
C GLU A 464 11.87 -18.28 32.81
N ASP A 465 10.93 -18.93 32.13
CA ASP A 465 11.18 -19.59 30.85
C ASP A 465 11.59 -18.57 29.75
N TRP A 466 11.20 -17.29 29.90
CA TRP A 466 11.60 -16.23 28.98
C TRP A 466 13.07 -15.83 29.11
N ASP A 467 13.75 -16.16 30.21
CA ASP A 467 15.16 -15.85 30.40
C ASP A 467 16.06 -16.70 29.46
N LEU A 468 15.54 -17.84 28.96
CA LEU A 468 16.16 -18.61 27.88
C LEU A 468 16.34 -17.80 26.60
N LEU A 469 15.51 -16.79 26.36
CA LEU A 469 15.66 -15.92 25.20
C LEU A 469 16.90 -15.01 25.31
N ILE A 470 17.43 -14.80 26.51
CA ILE A 470 18.68 -14.09 26.71
C ILE A 470 19.86 -15.06 26.55
N SER A 471 19.85 -16.18 27.27
CA SER A 471 20.97 -17.16 27.26
C SER A 471 21.13 -17.85 25.91
N ASP A 472 20.02 -18.40 25.38
CA ASP A 472 20.03 -19.33 24.25
C ASP A 472 19.74 -18.66 22.90
N VAL A 473 19.38 -17.36 22.90
CA VAL A 473 19.16 -16.59 21.68
C VAL A 473 20.06 -15.38 21.65
N LEU A 474 19.81 -14.35 22.49
CA LEU A 474 20.45 -13.04 22.36
C LEU A 474 21.96 -13.05 22.59
N ASN A 475 22.44 -13.95 23.45
CA ASN A 475 23.88 -14.11 23.79
C ASN A 475 24.62 -15.09 22.86
N LYS A 476 23.91 -15.76 21.92
CA LYS A 476 24.56 -16.60 20.94
C LYS A 476 25.48 -15.81 20.01
N GLN A 477 26.55 -16.49 19.59
CA GLN A 477 27.54 -15.99 18.68
C GLN A 477 27.75 -17.02 17.58
N TYR A 478 27.95 -16.58 16.36
CA TYR A 478 28.08 -17.45 15.20
C TYR A 478 29.44 -17.19 14.52
N ARG A 479 30.16 -18.27 14.18
CA ARG A 479 31.45 -18.20 13.51
C ARG A 479 31.29 -17.49 12.15
N ILE A 480 32.26 -16.66 11.80
CA ILE A 480 32.28 -15.94 10.52
C ILE A 480 33.19 -16.71 9.56
N GLU A 481 32.69 -17.01 8.37
CA GLU A 481 33.48 -17.60 7.30
C GLU A 481 34.62 -16.67 6.87
N GLY A 482 35.82 -17.24 6.70
CA GLY A 482 37.00 -16.49 6.25
C GLY A 482 37.56 -15.50 7.26
N LEU A 483 37.12 -15.49 8.52
CA LEU A 483 37.65 -14.67 9.59
C LEU A 483 38.05 -15.57 10.80
N ASP A 484 39.30 -15.94 10.90
CA ASP A 484 39.80 -16.81 11.96
C ASP A 484 39.51 -16.22 13.35
N GLY A 485 38.92 -17.04 14.22
CA GLY A 485 38.53 -16.62 15.58
C GLY A 485 37.45 -15.53 15.61
N GLY A 486 36.85 -15.17 14.47
CA GLY A 486 35.79 -14.17 14.38
C GLY A 486 34.40 -14.75 14.65
N PHE A 487 33.65 -14.11 15.56
CA PHE A 487 32.28 -14.47 15.89
C PHE A 487 31.36 -13.27 15.82
N MET A 488 30.24 -13.41 15.12
CA MET A 488 29.20 -12.38 15.00
C MET A 488 28.13 -12.59 16.06
N PRO A 489 27.87 -11.62 16.96
CA PRO A 489 26.81 -11.71 17.94
C PRO A 489 25.46 -11.34 17.30
N ILE A 490 24.35 -11.69 17.99
CA ILE A 490 23.01 -11.22 17.63
C ILE A 490 22.90 -9.74 17.98
N LEU A 491 22.65 -8.89 17.00
CA LEU A 491 22.49 -7.44 17.18
C LEU A 491 21.21 -7.09 17.95
N ALA A 492 20.10 -7.72 17.58
CA ALA A 492 18.79 -7.53 18.21
C ALA A 492 17.87 -8.71 17.95
N MET A 493 16.81 -8.80 18.77
CA MET A 493 15.83 -9.87 18.75
C MET A 493 14.41 -9.29 18.72
N ALA A 494 13.58 -9.78 17.80
CA ALA A 494 12.13 -9.62 17.83
C ALA A 494 11.49 -10.79 18.55
N VAL A 495 10.51 -10.53 19.41
CA VAL A 495 9.76 -11.56 20.12
C VAL A 495 8.27 -11.30 19.93
N ASP A 496 7.53 -12.27 19.42
CA ASP A 496 6.08 -12.19 19.39
C ASP A 496 5.52 -12.11 20.81
N SER A 497 4.66 -11.16 21.05
CA SER A 497 4.02 -10.93 22.36
C SER A 497 2.53 -11.30 22.34
N GLY A 498 2.05 -11.87 21.25
CA GLY A 498 0.70 -12.41 21.11
C GLY A 498 0.60 -13.84 21.61
N GLY A 499 -0.61 -14.39 21.70
CA GLY A 499 -0.86 -15.80 22.00
C GLY A 499 -1.89 -16.02 23.10
N GLU A 500 -1.71 -17.13 23.86
CA GLU A 500 -2.58 -17.53 24.96
C GLU A 500 -2.60 -16.50 26.09
N ASP A 501 -3.64 -16.57 26.94
CA ASP A 501 -3.72 -15.78 28.16
C ASP A 501 -2.47 -16.01 29.03
N GLY A 502 -1.85 -14.93 29.51
CA GLY A 502 -0.60 -14.96 30.27
C GLY A 502 0.67 -14.73 29.45
N VAL A 503 0.71 -15.09 28.16
CA VAL A 503 1.89 -14.87 27.29
C VAL A 503 2.21 -13.39 27.19
N THR A 504 1.22 -12.54 26.89
CA THR A 504 1.41 -11.08 26.79
C THR A 504 1.93 -10.48 28.10
N ASP A 505 1.39 -10.89 29.25
CA ASP A 505 1.81 -10.40 30.57
C ASP A 505 3.27 -10.79 30.87
N ASN A 506 3.66 -12.02 30.55
CA ASN A 506 5.01 -12.50 30.74
C ASN A 506 6.00 -11.88 29.77
N ALA A 507 5.59 -11.61 28.53
CA ALA A 507 6.37 -10.83 27.56
C ALA A 507 6.70 -9.43 28.10
N TYR A 508 5.71 -8.75 28.72
CA TYR A 508 5.91 -7.43 29.31
C TYR A 508 6.82 -7.47 30.55
N LYS A 509 6.67 -8.51 31.39
CA LYS A 509 7.58 -8.73 32.54
C LYS A 509 9.01 -9.00 32.06
N PHE A 510 9.17 -9.82 31.03
CA PHE A 510 10.45 -10.09 30.38
C PHE A 510 11.10 -8.81 29.85
N TRP A 511 10.37 -8.00 29.08
CA TRP A 511 10.91 -6.75 28.57
C TRP A 511 11.35 -5.79 29.68
N ARG A 512 10.61 -5.73 30.80
CA ARG A 512 11.00 -4.92 31.97
C ARG A 512 12.30 -5.42 32.61
N ARG A 513 12.51 -6.75 32.69
CA ARG A 513 13.79 -7.31 33.10
C ARG A 513 14.91 -6.91 32.14
N CYS A 514 14.69 -7.07 30.83
CA CYS A 514 15.64 -6.62 29.81
C CYS A 514 15.98 -5.13 29.92
N LYS A 515 14.99 -4.28 30.25
CA LYS A 515 15.21 -2.84 30.45
C LYS A 515 16.10 -2.58 31.68
N ARG A 516 15.83 -3.26 32.79
CA ARG A 516 16.65 -3.14 34.00
C ARG A 516 18.09 -3.59 33.76
N ASP A 517 18.28 -4.63 32.95
CA ASP A 517 19.58 -5.24 32.65
C ASP A 517 20.28 -4.54 31.44
N GLY A 518 19.77 -3.40 30.99
CA GLY A 518 20.37 -2.61 29.91
C GLY A 518 20.13 -3.13 28.49
N LEU A 519 19.33 -4.19 28.33
CA LEU A 519 19.09 -4.87 27.03
C LEU A 519 17.90 -4.32 26.23
N SER A 520 17.20 -3.29 26.72
CA SER A 520 15.98 -2.79 26.10
C SER A 520 16.12 -2.30 24.65
N LYS A 521 17.36 -1.94 24.22
CA LYS A 521 17.65 -1.55 22.83
C LYS A 521 17.87 -2.74 21.90
N ARG A 522 17.98 -3.96 22.45
CA ARG A 522 18.23 -5.19 21.70
C ARG A 522 17.01 -6.11 21.64
N VAL A 523 15.97 -5.86 22.47
CA VAL A 523 14.75 -6.70 22.55
C VAL A 523 13.52 -5.88 22.13
N TYR A 524 12.82 -6.34 21.09
CA TYR A 524 11.64 -5.73 20.51
C TYR A 524 10.45 -6.67 20.66
N LEU A 525 9.43 -6.25 21.41
CA LEU A 525 8.15 -6.97 21.42
C LEU A 525 7.33 -6.56 20.20
N VAL A 526 6.96 -7.54 19.39
CA VAL A 526 6.21 -7.35 18.15
C VAL A 526 4.83 -8.01 18.26
N LYS A 527 3.88 -7.53 17.48
CA LYS A 527 2.55 -8.12 17.32
C LYS A 527 2.00 -7.79 15.93
N GLY A 528 1.43 -8.79 15.25
CA GLY A 528 0.73 -8.58 14.00
C GLY A 528 -0.50 -7.68 14.17
N ASP A 529 -0.72 -6.78 13.22
CA ASP A 529 -1.88 -5.88 13.16
C ASP A 529 -2.57 -6.03 11.81
N SER A 530 -3.81 -6.53 11.82
CA SER A 530 -4.65 -6.70 10.63
C SER A 530 -5.40 -5.42 10.24
N THR A 531 -5.34 -4.36 11.06
CA THR A 531 -5.96 -3.07 10.72
C THR A 531 -5.11 -2.32 9.71
N LYS A 532 -5.70 -1.87 8.60
CA LYS A 532 -4.99 -1.06 7.60
C LYS A 532 -4.52 0.26 8.23
N ARG A 533 -3.23 0.37 8.50
CA ARG A 533 -2.57 1.60 8.98
C ARG A 533 -1.66 2.17 7.89
N GLN A 534 -1.41 3.47 7.94
CA GLN A 534 -0.51 4.13 6.99
C GLN A 534 0.97 3.78 7.19
N LYS A 535 1.35 3.33 8.40
CA LYS A 535 2.74 3.02 8.75
C LYS A 535 2.94 1.52 8.82
N LEU A 536 3.98 1.03 8.15
CA LEU A 536 4.39 -0.37 8.17
C LEU A 536 4.62 -0.90 9.59
N ILE A 537 5.23 -0.09 10.45
CA ILE A 537 5.48 -0.41 11.86
C ILE A 537 5.01 0.77 12.71
N THR A 538 4.14 0.48 13.68
CA THR A 538 3.63 1.48 14.62
C THR A 538 4.05 1.14 16.04
N ARG A 539 4.81 2.02 16.67
CA ARG A 539 5.14 1.90 18.10
C ARG A 539 3.95 2.36 18.93
N THR A 540 3.52 1.53 19.85
CA THR A 540 2.45 1.84 20.81
C THR A 540 2.86 1.48 22.23
N TYR A 541 2.09 1.98 23.20
CA TYR A 541 2.23 1.67 24.61
C TYR A 541 0.86 1.21 25.10
N PRO A 542 0.65 -0.10 25.32
CA PRO A 542 -0.68 -0.69 25.53
C PRO A 542 -1.52 -0.06 26.62
N ASP A 543 -0.91 0.60 27.61
CA ASP A 543 -1.61 1.19 28.76
C ASP A 543 -2.17 2.58 28.59
N ASN A 544 -1.81 3.28 27.52
CA ASN A 544 -2.16 4.70 27.38
C ASN A 544 -3.56 4.94 26.82
N THR A 545 -4.30 3.91 26.39
CA THR A 545 -5.44 4.13 25.50
C THR A 545 -6.80 3.63 25.99
N SER A 546 -6.90 2.75 26.99
CA SER A 546 -8.21 2.38 27.52
C SER A 546 -8.19 1.78 28.94
N ARG A 547 -9.29 1.98 29.65
CA ARG A 547 -9.51 1.42 30.99
C ARG A 547 -9.62 -0.11 31.02
N SER A 548 -9.76 -0.77 29.89
CA SER A 548 -9.89 -2.24 29.77
C SER A 548 -8.57 -2.98 29.95
N ASP A 549 -7.42 -2.35 29.64
CA ASP A 549 -6.08 -2.99 29.75
C ASP A 549 -5.46 -2.90 31.15
N ARG A 550 -6.20 -2.46 32.16
CA ARG A 550 -5.71 -2.34 33.56
C ARG A 550 -5.30 -3.69 34.18
N HIS A 551 -5.78 -4.81 33.64
CA HIS A 551 -5.45 -6.15 34.14
C HIS A 551 -4.01 -6.56 33.80
N ALA A 552 -3.45 -6.10 32.69
CA ALA A 552 -2.08 -6.41 32.27
C ALA A 552 -0.98 -5.67 33.05
N LYS A 553 -1.34 -4.79 34.02
CA LYS A 553 -0.41 -3.98 34.83
C LYS A 553 0.69 -3.28 34.03
N ALA A 554 0.49 -3.08 32.74
CA ALA A 554 1.40 -2.35 31.89
C ALA A 554 1.26 -0.85 32.23
N ARG A 555 2.29 -0.15 32.58
CA ARG A 555 2.27 1.24 33.06
C ARG A 555 2.65 2.26 31.99
N GLY A 556 2.37 1.95 30.70
CA GLY A 556 2.80 2.79 29.59
C GLY A 556 4.32 2.82 29.37
N ASP A 557 5.05 1.87 29.96
CA ASP A 557 6.52 1.82 29.93
C ASP A 557 7.06 0.75 28.96
N VAL A 558 6.21 -0.16 28.48
CA VAL A 558 6.59 -1.24 27.57
C VAL A 558 6.23 -0.87 26.13
N PRO A 559 7.21 -0.63 25.27
CA PRO A 559 6.94 -0.39 23.85
C PRO A 559 6.53 -1.68 23.16
N LEU A 560 5.39 -1.65 22.49
CA LEU A 560 4.91 -2.71 21.61
C LEU A 560 4.94 -2.20 20.16
N TYR A 561 5.48 -2.99 19.26
CA TYR A 561 5.56 -2.68 17.84
C TYR A 561 4.49 -3.46 17.07
N LEU A 562 3.48 -2.73 16.60
CA LEU A 562 2.41 -3.28 15.77
C LEU A 562 2.91 -3.32 14.30
N LEU A 563 2.85 -4.50 13.72
CA LEU A 563 3.38 -4.80 12.39
C LEU A 563 2.23 -4.93 11.37
N GLN A 564 2.33 -4.24 10.25
CA GLN A 564 1.47 -4.47 9.08
C GLN A 564 1.93 -5.75 8.38
N THR A 565 1.45 -6.89 8.86
CA THR A 565 1.95 -8.22 8.45
C THR A 565 1.75 -8.47 6.97
N ASP A 566 0.64 -8.05 6.37
CA ASP A 566 0.39 -8.23 4.94
C ASP A 566 1.45 -7.53 4.08
N GLN A 567 1.80 -6.29 4.41
CA GLN A 567 2.82 -5.53 3.66
C GLN A 567 4.23 -6.09 3.88
N LEU A 568 4.56 -6.54 5.10
CA LEU A 568 5.83 -7.20 5.36
C LEU A 568 5.94 -8.53 4.61
N LYS A 569 4.85 -9.29 4.54
CA LYS A 569 4.76 -10.52 3.77
C LYS A 569 4.90 -10.26 2.26
N ASP A 570 4.32 -9.20 1.73
CA ASP A 570 4.54 -8.78 0.34
C ASP A 570 6.04 -8.54 0.06
N ARG A 571 6.76 -7.84 0.96
CA ARG A 571 8.21 -7.57 0.81
C ARG A 571 9.06 -8.86 0.87
N ILE A 572 8.78 -9.75 1.83
CA ILE A 572 9.49 -11.04 1.92
C ILE A 572 9.13 -11.92 0.73
N SER A 573 7.87 -11.92 0.29
CA SER A 573 7.41 -12.61 -0.90
C SER A 573 8.20 -12.19 -2.14
N ASN A 574 8.35 -10.87 -2.36
CA ASN A 574 9.13 -10.33 -3.47
C ASN A 574 10.61 -10.72 -3.38
N ALA A 575 11.17 -10.78 -2.16
CA ALA A 575 12.53 -11.26 -1.94
C ALA A 575 12.70 -12.76 -2.26
N LEU A 576 11.70 -13.57 -1.92
CA LEU A 576 11.68 -14.99 -2.26
C LEU A 576 11.59 -15.25 -3.77
N SER A 577 10.98 -14.35 -4.52
CA SER A 577 10.85 -14.45 -5.99
C SER A 577 12.10 -13.97 -6.74
N ARG A 578 13.15 -13.48 -6.05
CA ARG A 578 14.41 -13.08 -6.70
C ARG A 578 15.20 -14.31 -7.12
N GLU A 579 15.56 -14.40 -8.39
CA GLU A 579 16.38 -15.48 -8.96
C GLU A 579 17.87 -15.16 -8.97
N THR A 580 18.21 -13.87 -8.96
CA THR A 580 19.60 -13.41 -9.05
C THR A 580 20.12 -13.01 -7.68
N VAL A 581 21.29 -13.55 -7.32
CA VAL A 581 22.01 -13.20 -6.09
C VAL A 581 22.33 -11.71 -6.06
N GLY A 582 22.24 -11.10 -4.89
CA GLY A 582 22.50 -9.68 -4.64
C GLY A 582 21.35 -8.98 -3.93
N ALA A 583 21.00 -7.78 -4.36
CA ALA A 583 19.97 -6.97 -3.71
C ALA A 583 18.66 -7.73 -3.48
N ASN A 584 18.20 -7.72 -2.23
CA ASN A 584 16.97 -8.35 -1.77
C ASN A 584 16.86 -9.87 -1.99
N TYR A 585 17.99 -10.57 -2.19
CA TYR A 585 18.03 -12.03 -2.31
C TYR A 585 18.04 -12.70 -0.93
N ILE A 586 17.45 -13.90 -0.82
CA ILE A 586 17.48 -14.73 0.39
C ILE A 586 18.20 -16.03 0.09
N HIS A 587 19.31 -16.26 0.79
CA HIS A 587 20.13 -17.47 0.72
C HIS A 587 19.63 -18.52 1.70
N PHE A 588 19.56 -19.77 1.26
CA PHE A 588 19.12 -20.92 2.05
C PHE A 588 20.23 -21.97 2.13
N PRO A 589 20.66 -22.38 3.34
CA PRO A 589 21.67 -23.40 3.48
C PRO A 589 21.13 -24.80 3.17
N ALA A 590 21.99 -25.67 2.64
CA ALA A 590 21.64 -27.03 2.20
C ALA A 590 21.07 -27.96 3.31
N TRP A 591 21.36 -27.67 4.59
CA TRP A 591 20.85 -28.45 5.71
C TRP A 591 19.35 -28.25 6.02
N LEU A 592 18.68 -27.30 5.36
CA LEU A 592 17.24 -27.09 5.51
C LEU A 592 16.45 -28.20 4.82
N GLY A 593 15.49 -28.76 5.53
CA GLY A 593 14.55 -29.72 4.98
C GLY A 593 13.34 -29.08 4.32
N GLU A 594 12.57 -29.86 3.58
CA GLU A 594 11.34 -29.48 2.87
C GLU A 594 10.34 -28.73 3.77
N TRP A 595 10.18 -29.19 5.03
CA TRP A 595 9.29 -28.58 6.03
C TRP A 595 9.48 -27.07 6.19
N PHE A 596 10.71 -26.57 6.01
CA PHE A 596 11.00 -25.14 6.14
C PHE A 596 10.45 -24.34 4.94
N PHE A 597 10.58 -24.90 3.76
CA PHE A 597 10.07 -24.28 2.53
C PHE A 597 8.55 -24.39 2.46
N ASP A 598 7.95 -25.43 2.99
CA ASP A 598 6.50 -25.53 3.19
C ASP A 598 5.98 -24.43 4.12
N GLU A 599 6.65 -24.12 5.24
CA GLU A 599 6.31 -23.00 6.12
C GLU A 599 6.42 -21.63 5.41
N LEU A 600 7.37 -21.46 4.47
CA LEU A 600 7.53 -20.22 3.71
C LEU A 600 6.45 -20.00 2.65
N THR A 601 5.90 -21.07 2.10
CA THR A 601 4.96 -21.03 0.97
C THR A 601 3.52 -21.37 1.36
N TYR A 602 3.28 -21.66 2.64
CA TYR A 602 1.98 -22.13 3.13
C TYR A 602 0.87 -21.10 3.03
N GLU A 603 1.19 -19.81 3.18
CA GLU A 603 0.20 -18.77 3.08
C GLU A 603 0.04 -18.28 1.64
N GLU A 604 -1.21 -17.97 1.29
CA GLU A 604 -1.59 -17.42 0.00
C GLU A 604 -2.07 -15.98 0.15
N ARG A 605 -1.72 -15.13 -0.82
CA ARG A 605 -2.20 -13.77 -0.90
C ARG A 605 -3.58 -13.72 -1.55
N GLY A 606 -4.59 -13.30 -0.80
CA GLY A 606 -5.95 -13.12 -1.30
C GLY A 606 -6.08 -11.89 -2.22
N GLN A 607 -7.15 -11.86 -2.97
CA GLN A 607 -7.50 -10.74 -3.88
C GLN A 607 -7.70 -9.40 -3.14
N ASP A 608 -8.05 -9.45 -1.85
CA ASP A 608 -8.17 -8.26 -0.99
C ASP A 608 -6.82 -7.76 -0.43
N GLY A 609 -5.71 -8.36 -0.87
CA GLY A 609 -4.35 -8.03 -0.44
C GLY A 609 -3.96 -8.57 0.93
N LYS A 610 -4.74 -9.50 1.51
CA LYS A 610 -4.45 -10.13 2.79
C LYS A 610 -3.86 -11.51 2.59
N TRP A 611 -2.86 -11.82 3.40
CA TRP A 611 -2.28 -13.15 3.48
C TRP A 611 -3.10 -14.04 4.39
N ARG A 612 -3.38 -15.27 3.95
CA ARG A 612 -4.21 -16.23 4.69
C ARG A 612 -3.66 -17.65 4.57
N LYS A 613 -3.81 -18.39 5.66
CA LYS A 613 -3.55 -19.84 5.66
C LYS A 613 -4.71 -20.55 4.96
N PRO A 614 -4.47 -21.41 3.96
CA PRO A 614 -5.52 -22.21 3.34
C PRO A 614 -6.05 -23.33 4.24
N GLY A 615 -5.34 -23.65 5.33
CA GLY A 615 -5.68 -24.71 6.29
C GLY A 615 -4.99 -24.56 7.63
N LYS A 616 -4.65 -25.70 8.27
CA LYS A 616 -4.04 -25.76 9.62
C LYS A 616 -2.51 -25.94 9.59
N GLY A 617 -1.83 -25.66 8.49
CA GLY A 617 -0.38 -25.79 8.39
C GLY A 617 0.38 -24.69 9.12
N ASN A 618 1.67 -24.90 9.25
CA ASN A 618 2.60 -23.99 9.90
C ASN A 618 3.10 -22.94 8.90
N ASN A 619 3.37 -21.72 9.39
CA ASN A 619 3.93 -20.62 8.62
C ASN A 619 5.04 -19.88 9.38
N GLU A 620 5.56 -20.49 10.44
CA GLU A 620 6.48 -19.80 11.35
C GLU A 620 7.70 -19.23 10.63
N ALA A 621 8.26 -19.92 9.63
CA ALA A 621 9.42 -19.42 8.88
C ALA A 621 9.12 -18.10 8.17
N PHE A 622 7.94 -17.95 7.58
CA PHE A 622 7.53 -16.74 6.91
C PHE A 622 7.32 -15.58 7.88
N ASP A 623 6.61 -15.80 8.98
CA ASP A 623 6.40 -14.78 10.02
C ASP A 623 7.71 -14.32 10.66
N LEU A 624 8.64 -15.25 10.93
CA LEU A 624 9.94 -14.94 11.53
C LEU A 624 10.85 -14.10 10.59
N PHE A 625 10.79 -14.31 9.27
CA PHE A 625 11.43 -13.40 8.32
C PHE A 625 10.81 -11.99 8.39
N CYS A 626 9.49 -11.89 8.49
CA CYS A 626 8.82 -10.59 8.63
C CYS A 626 9.25 -9.87 9.91
N TYR A 627 9.40 -10.58 11.02
CA TYR A 627 9.82 -10.01 12.31
C TYR A 627 11.27 -9.52 12.27
N THR A 628 12.19 -10.29 11.69
CA THR A 628 13.59 -9.83 11.53
C THR A 628 13.66 -8.62 10.60
N HIS A 629 12.90 -8.62 9.50
CA HIS A 629 12.87 -7.48 8.58
C HIS A 629 12.30 -6.22 9.25
N ALA A 630 11.24 -6.36 10.05
CA ALA A 630 10.67 -5.24 10.80
C ALA A 630 11.70 -4.57 11.74
N ILE A 631 12.48 -5.37 12.50
CA ILE A 631 13.50 -4.78 13.39
C ILE A 631 14.69 -4.22 12.61
N ALA A 632 15.05 -4.76 11.45
CA ALA A 632 16.04 -4.16 10.55
C ALA A 632 15.61 -2.75 10.14
N ILE A 633 14.35 -2.58 9.69
CA ILE A 633 13.75 -1.28 9.35
C ILE A 633 13.77 -0.32 10.54
N LEU A 634 13.37 -0.79 11.73
CA LEU A 634 13.38 0.03 12.97
C LEU A 634 14.77 0.52 13.34
N ARG A 635 15.81 -0.24 13.03
CA ARG A 635 17.22 0.15 13.23
C ARG A 635 17.75 1.07 12.14
N GLY A 636 16.95 1.41 11.14
CA GLY A 636 17.30 2.32 10.06
C GLY A 636 18.09 1.67 8.92
N TYR A 637 18.00 0.34 8.78
CA TYR A 637 18.73 -0.42 7.77
C TYR A 637 18.52 0.11 6.34
N GLU A 638 17.28 0.40 5.94
CA GLU A 638 16.93 0.94 4.61
C GLU A 638 17.50 2.34 4.32
N ARG A 639 18.07 3.01 5.34
CA ARG A 639 18.66 4.35 5.21
C ARG A 639 20.18 4.30 5.06
N ILE A 640 20.77 3.11 5.13
CA ILE A 640 22.22 2.94 5.03
C ILE A 640 22.64 3.16 3.58
N LYS A 641 23.63 4.04 3.38
CA LYS A 641 24.26 4.26 2.09
C LYS A 641 25.47 3.34 1.96
N TRP A 642 25.27 2.20 1.35
CA TRP A 642 26.27 1.13 1.25
C TRP A 642 27.48 1.46 0.39
N GLY A 643 27.40 2.43 -0.52
CA GLY A 643 28.53 2.84 -1.37
C GLY A 643 29.66 3.61 -0.67
N ASP A 644 29.51 3.94 0.61
CA ASP A 644 30.48 4.69 1.40
C ASP A 644 30.62 4.04 2.79
N GLU A 645 31.63 3.18 2.93
CA GLU A 645 31.85 2.39 4.15
C GLU A 645 32.13 3.26 5.39
N ASP A 646 32.62 4.48 5.22
CA ASP A 646 32.86 5.41 6.34
C ASP A 646 31.53 5.91 6.95
N ASN A 647 30.48 6.02 6.14
CA ASN A 647 29.14 6.43 6.56
C ASN A 647 28.23 5.24 6.96
N VAL A 648 28.67 4.00 6.77
CA VAL A 648 27.96 2.83 7.27
C VAL A 648 28.00 2.80 8.79
N PRO A 649 26.87 2.59 9.49
CA PRO A 649 26.84 2.47 10.95
C PRO A 649 27.82 1.39 11.45
N TYR A 650 28.49 1.63 12.58
CA TYR A 650 29.53 0.75 13.12
C TYR A 650 29.08 -0.73 13.24
N TRP A 651 27.82 -0.98 13.58
CA TRP A 651 27.23 -2.31 13.73
C TRP A 651 26.90 -3.01 12.39
N ALA A 652 26.98 -2.28 11.27
CA ALA A 652 26.70 -2.80 9.92
C ALA A 652 27.94 -2.74 9.00
N LYS A 653 29.11 -2.46 9.55
CA LYS A 653 30.38 -2.50 8.82
C LYS A 653 30.77 -3.94 8.44
N LEU A 654 31.67 -4.08 7.47
CA LEU A 654 32.27 -5.37 7.12
C LEU A 654 32.78 -6.09 8.35
N PRO A 655 32.76 -7.42 8.44
CA PRO A 655 33.09 -8.17 9.66
C PRO A 655 34.45 -7.82 10.25
N HIS A 656 35.43 -7.54 9.42
CA HIS A 656 36.78 -7.17 9.90
C HIS A 656 36.89 -5.71 10.43
N LEU A 657 35.92 -4.83 10.10
CA LEU A 657 35.79 -3.46 10.56
C LEU A 657 34.70 -3.26 11.63
N ASN A 658 33.89 -4.26 11.87
CA ASN A 658 32.77 -4.17 12.78
C ASN A 658 33.23 -4.39 14.23
N PRO A 659 33.12 -3.39 15.12
CA PRO A 659 33.59 -3.51 16.52
C PRO A 659 32.70 -4.45 17.37
N GLU A 660 31.49 -4.80 16.90
CA GLU A 660 30.63 -5.78 17.58
C GLU A 660 31.10 -7.24 17.36
N VAL A 661 31.96 -7.50 16.35
CA VAL A 661 32.51 -8.82 16.08
C VAL A 661 33.51 -9.18 17.16
N ILE A 662 33.24 -10.31 17.82
CA ILE A 662 34.08 -10.84 18.89
C ILE A 662 35.22 -11.65 18.27
N ARG A 663 36.46 -11.34 18.66
CA ARG A 663 37.66 -12.10 18.26
C ARG A 663 38.14 -12.93 19.44
N LYS A 664 38.13 -14.24 19.27
CA LYS A 664 38.73 -15.18 20.22
C LYS A 664 40.10 -15.59 19.73
N GLU A 665 41.10 -15.50 20.58
CA GLU A 665 42.42 -16.03 20.24
C GLU A 665 42.31 -17.52 19.94
N THR A 666 42.78 -17.93 18.78
CA THR A 666 42.85 -19.33 18.39
C THR A 666 43.94 -19.99 19.20
N THR A 667 43.63 -20.53 20.39
CA THR A 667 44.49 -21.51 20.99
C THR A 667 44.51 -22.75 20.08
N ALA A 668 45.72 -23.17 19.68
CA ALA A 668 45.90 -24.36 18.85
C ALA A 668 45.09 -25.52 19.44
N PRO A 669 44.53 -26.43 18.63
CA PRO A 669 43.76 -27.54 19.13
C PRO A 669 44.65 -28.38 20.04
N GLU A 670 44.26 -28.49 21.32
CA GLU A 670 44.74 -29.55 22.16
C GLU A 670 44.25 -30.86 21.51
N GLU A 671 45.21 -31.71 21.11
CA GLU A 671 44.95 -33.08 20.69
C GLU A 671 44.16 -33.75 21.82
N GLU A 672 42.88 -33.96 21.62
CA GLU A 672 42.08 -34.86 22.47
C GLU A 672 42.70 -36.24 22.35
N THR A 673 43.51 -36.63 23.31
CA THR A 673 43.87 -38.02 23.56
C THR A 673 42.59 -38.77 23.90
N GLU A 674 42.15 -39.61 22.96
CA GLU A 674 41.13 -40.60 23.19
C GLU A 674 41.52 -41.51 24.39
N SER A 675 40.97 -41.23 25.56
CA SER A 675 40.92 -42.20 26.63
C SER A 675 39.76 -43.15 26.38
N ALA A 676 40.10 -44.34 25.92
CA ALA A 676 39.18 -45.45 25.78
C ALA A 676 38.53 -45.77 27.13
N VAL A 677 37.25 -45.50 27.27
CA VAL A 677 36.45 -46.03 28.39
C VAL A 677 35.83 -47.34 27.92
N GLU A 678 36.33 -48.43 28.47
CA GLU A 678 35.79 -49.78 28.34
C GLU A 678 34.34 -49.81 28.84
N ILE A 679 33.42 -50.18 27.95
CA ILE A 679 32.00 -50.39 28.29
C ILE A 679 31.88 -51.83 28.81
N GLU A 680 31.74 -51.98 30.12
CA GLU A 680 31.38 -53.22 30.76
C GLU A 680 29.92 -53.59 30.48
N LYS A 681 29.72 -54.74 29.83
CA LYS A 681 28.39 -55.27 29.49
C LYS A 681 27.71 -55.80 30.71
N VAL A 682 26.70 -55.16 31.25
CA VAL A 682 25.82 -55.74 32.29
C VAL A 682 24.68 -56.51 31.62
N LYS A 683 24.54 -57.74 31.93
CA LYS A 683 23.49 -58.70 31.51
C LYS A 683 22.14 -58.37 32.17
N PRO A 684 21.01 -58.54 31.48
CA PRO A 684 19.69 -58.31 32.07
C PRO A 684 19.24 -59.46 33.00
N GLN A 685 18.70 -59.11 34.17
CA GLN A 685 17.95 -60.00 35.02
C GLN A 685 16.43 -59.89 34.83
N PRO A 686 15.67 -60.97 35.12
CA PRO A 686 14.31 -61.16 34.62
C PRO A 686 13.22 -60.56 35.51
N LYS A 687 12.13 -60.19 34.86
CA LYS A 687 10.89 -59.71 35.47
C LYS A 687 10.23 -60.70 36.38
N THR A 688 9.92 -60.34 37.62
CA THR A 688 8.92 -61.06 38.47
C THR A 688 7.62 -60.28 38.49
N ARG A 689 6.56 -60.99 38.11
CA ARG A 689 5.16 -60.63 38.20
C ARG A 689 4.69 -60.68 39.67
N ALA A 690 3.98 -59.66 40.14
CA ALA A 690 3.07 -59.77 41.26
C ALA A 690 1.70 -59.28 40.91
N LYS A 691 0.71 -60.14 41.02
CA LYS A 691 -0.73 -59.94 40.96
C LYS A 691 -1.23 -59.41 42.30
N SER A 692 -2.29 -58.59 42.29
CA SER A 692 -3.54 -58.74 43.10
C SER A 692 -4.30 -57.45 43.02
N ASN A 693 -5.47 -57.40 42.37
CA ASN A 693 -6.83 -57.57 42.91
C ASN A 693 -7.12 -56.70 44.13
N TRP A 694 -8.14 -55.86 44.00
CA TRP A 694 -9.51 -55.96 44.55
C TRP A 694 -10.17 -54.60 44.48
N LEU A 695 -11.21 -54.42 43.74
CA LEU A 695 -12.64 -54.58 43.94
C LEU A 695 -13.30 -53.52 44.85
N ASN A 696 -14.23 -52.86 44.22
CA ASN A 696 -15.59 -52.54 44.66
C ASN A 696 -15.90 -51.25 45.44
N GLY A 697 -16.89 -50.63 44.90
CA GLY A 697 -18.06 -50.01 45.53
C GLY A 697 -18.12 -48.53 45.26
N GLY A 698 -18.98 -48.04 44.51
CA GLY A 698 -20.40 -48.16 44.51
C GLY A 698 -20.99 -46.77 44.70
N GLY A 699 -21.76 -46.34 43.74
CA GLY A 699 -23.01 -45.67 44.05
C GLY A 699 -23.03 -44.15 44.04
N SER A 700 -23.68 -43.64 43.10
CA SER A 700 -24.99 -43.01 43.11
C SER A 700 -25.06 -41.56 42.61
N LYS A 701 -25.76 -41.45 41.51
CA LYS A 701 -26.65 -40.40 40.97
C LYS A 701 -26.97 -39.18 41.86
N LYS A 702 -26.98 -37.98 41.20
CA LYS A 702 -28.12 -37.07 40.94
C LYS A 702 -27.58 -35.77 40.36
N LYS A 703 -27.97 -35.38 39.13
CA LYS A 703 -29.09 -34.61 38.63
C LYS A 703 -29.31 -33.22 39.27
N GLY A 704 -29.36 -32.28 38.38
CA GLY A 704 -29.94 -30.91 38.46
C GLY A 704 -28.88 -29.86 38.22
N GLY A 705 -28.97 -28.98 37.24
CA GLY A 705 -30.04 -28.43 36.46
C GLY A 705 -30.07 -26.93 36.66
N TRP A 706 -29.91 -26.20 35.53
CA TRP A 706 -30.37 -24.84 35.32
C TRP A 706 -29.72 -23.66 36.08
N LEU A 707 -29.00 -22.78 35.46
CA LEU A 707 -29.41 -21.54 34.73
C LEU A 707 -28.19 -20.99 34.00
#